data_d5e8edf57b624c0198722b6fb1f03ae6
#
_entry.id   d5e8edf57b624c0198722b6fb1f03ae6
#
_cell.length_a   1.000
_cell.length_b   1.000
_cell.length_c   1.000
_cell.angle_alpha   90.00
_cell.angle_beta   90.00
_cell.angle_gamma   90.00
#
_symmetry.space_group_name_H-M   'P 1'
#
loop_
_entity.id
_entity.type
_entity.pdbx_description
1 polymer ?
#
loop_
_entity_poly.entity_id
_entity_poly.type
_entity_poly.pdbx_seq_one_letter_code
_entity_poly.pdbx_strand_id
1 'polypeptide(L)'
;MNKKIAFLLSLMALTACTKQQTTGIYLENLDTTAVAQNDFYQYACGGWMKNNPLPDEYSRFGSFDKLGLSNLEQVNGLIADIAAKQHKMGSIPQKIGDVYNLSMDTARRNAEGIAPVLPVLQEIDNVTDKAQWSEVLGKAMDFGLWAMYVDADAMNSSMNILNEYQAGFALSQKDYYVDEDEHTKHIRAEYLKHVEKMFELFGQTSAAEKAATVLRLETRLAKAAFSNVELRDPIANYNKMSVEDLQKLVPEVDWQVYFAGLNIAPDSLSVGQIRHLQEAGKMLAEESLEDMKTLFTWQVIDGSSDFLTEEIFMQNFEFYGRILSGRQEPTPLWKRAVAMVNGTLGEAVGVMYVEKYFPEENKARMLDLVKNLQVALGERIQALEWMSDETKEKAMEKLNTFTVKIGYPDKWRDYTALEIDPKLTYYANIQRAAKFEQDYSLSFLGKPVDKDKWFMTPQTVNAYYNPATNEICFPAGILQYPFFDMNADDAFNYGAIGVVIGHEMTHGFDDQGSQFDKDGNLINWWTEEDRARFEERTKVMEEYFNAIEVAPGVYANGKFTLGENIADHGGLQVAYQAFQNAQKAAIGNGQSAIGVVDGLTPEQRFFLAYANVWAGNIRPEEVLQRTKSDPHSLGMWRVNGALPHIGAWYEAWNVTEESPMYLAPEKRVSIW
;
A
#
# COMPACT_ATOMS: atom_id res chain seq x y z
N MET A 1 -48.90 71.40 16.93
CA MET A 1 -47.48 71.12 16.71
C MET A 1 -47.31 69.60 16.50
N ASN A 2 -47.34 69.18 15.28
CA ASN A 2 -47.27 67.75 14.90
C ASN A 2 -45.87 67.41 14.48
N LYS A 3 -45.22 66.46 15.19
CA LYS A 3 -43.99 65.86 14.73
C LYS A 3 -44.30 64.55 14.01
N LYS A 4 -44.04 64.52 12.71
CA LYS A 4 -44.05 63.29 11.89
C LYS A 4 -42.76 62.54 12.13
N ILE A 5 -42.85 61.31 12.59
CA ILE A 5 -41.75 60.35 12.69
C ILE A 5 -41.73 59.57 11.37
N ALA A 6 -40.66 59.76 10.62
CA ALA A 6 -40.38 58.94 9.41
C ALA A 6 -39.67 57.64 9.85
N PHE A 7 -40.29 56.47 9.56
CA PHE A 7 -39.70 55.16 9.74
C PHE A 7 -38.89 54.83 8.48
N LEU A 8 -37.56 54.84 8.56
CA LEU A 8 -36.67 54.30 7.55
C LEU A 8 -36.58 52.78 7.75
N LEU A 9 -37.21 51.99 6.85
CA LEU A 9 -36.94 50.59 6.70
C LEU A 9 -35.62 50.42 5.94
N SER A 10 -34.53 50.05 6.64
CA SER A 10 -33.30 49.58 6.05
C SER A 10 -33.49 48.10 5.66
N LEU A 11 -33.65 47.83 4.35
CA LEU A 11 -33.49 46.49 3.79
C LEU A 11 -32.01 46.07 3.96
N MET A 12 -31.71 45.27 4.96
CA MET A 12 -30.44 44.48 4.94
C MET A 12 -30.61 43.41 3.87
N ALA A 13 -29.98 43.60 2.74
CA ALA A 13 -29.73 42.54 1.79
C ALA A 13 -28.72 41.59 2.43
N LEU A 14 -29.17 40.43 2.93
CA LEU A 14 -28.34 39.28 3.20
C LEU A 14 -27.78 38.81 1.86
N THR A 15 -26.61 39.30 1.49
CA THR A 15 -25.77 38.64 0.49
C THR A 15 -25.25 37.36 1.19
N ALA A 16 -25.96 36.26 1.00
CA ALA A 16 -25.36 34.97 1.19
C ALA A 16 -24.14 34.91 0.26
N CYS A 17 -22.95 34.96 0.80
CA CYS A 17 -21.74 34.54 0.10
C CYS A 17 -21.91 33.06 -0.22
N THR A 18 -22.51 32.76 -1.36
CA THR A 18 -22.36 31.43 -1.95
C THR A 18 -20.88 31.30 -2.27
N LYS A 19 -20.16 30.41 -1.57
CA LYS A 19 -18.81 30.02 -1.95
C LYS A 19 -18.90 29.63 -3.43
N GLN A 20 -18.13 30.30 -4.27
CA GLN A 20 -18.10 30.01 -5.69
C GLN A 20 -17.53 28.61 -5.85
N GLN A 21 -18.31 27.70 -6.40
CA GLN A 21 -17.89 26.34 -6.68
C GLN A 21 -16.74 26.39 -7.69
N THR A 22 -15.63 25.69 -7.41
CA THR A 22 -14.48 25.58 -8.31
C THR A 22 -14.64 24.34 -9.20
N THR A 23 -13.89 24.28 -10.29
CA THR A 23 -13.86 23.06 -11.14
C THR A 23 -12.92 22.00 -10.58
N GLY A 24 -12.04 22.35 -9.65
CA GLY A 24 -10.95 21.46 -9.20
C GLY A 24 -9.86 21.20 -10.25
N ILE A 25 -10.08 21.63 -11.50
CA ILE A 25 -9.12 21.45 -12.60
C ILE A 25 -8.26 22.71 -12.75
N TYR A 26 -6.94 22.54 -12.69
CA TYR A 26 -5.96 23.60 -12.93
C TYR A 26 -5.41 23.47 -14.35
N LEU A 27 -5.68 24.46 -15.22
CA LEU A 27 -5.27 24.42 -16.62
C LEU A 27 -3.76 24.38 -16.83
N GLU A 28 -2.97 24.89 -15.88
CA GLU A 28 -1.51 24.79 -15.88
C GLU A 28 -0.98 23.35 -15.72
N ASN A 29 -1.81 22.41 -15.30
CA ASN A 29 -1.46 21.00 -15.26
C ASN A 29 -1.49 20.33 -16.64
N LEU A 30 -2.15 20.96 -17.62
CA LEU A 30 -2.28 20.42 -18.96
C LEU A 30 -1.04 20.74 -19.80
N ASP A 31 -0.69 19.82 -20.69
CA ASP A 31 0.21 20.09 -21.81
C ASP A 31 -0.63 20.22 -23.09
N THR A 32 -1.01 21.44 -23.43
CA THR A 32 -1.82 21.72 -24.63
C THR A 32 -1.07 21.57 -25.94
N THR A 33 0.24 21.25 -25.91
CA THR A 33 1.02 20.90 -27.11
C THR A 33 0.87 19.43 -27.47
N ALA A 34 0.47 18.58 -26.52
CA ALA A 34 0.10 17.19 -26.75
C ALA A 34 -1.34 17.09 -27.28
N VAL A 35 -1.60 16.04 -28.04
CA VAL A 35 -2.96 15.74 -28.56
C VAL A 35 -3.58 14.68 -27.67
N ALA A 36 -4.71 15.00 -27.03
CA ALA A 36 -5.36 14.13 -26.04
C ALA A 36 -5.68 12.71 -26.55
N GLN A 37 -6.00 12.57 -27.84
CA GLN A 37 -6.32 11.29 -28.47
C GLN A 37 -5.06 10.45 -28.82
N ASN A 38 -3.87 11.08 -28.74
CA ASN A 38 -2.60 10.41 -29.03
C ASN A 38 -1.91 9.92 -27.73
N ASP A 39 -1.94 10.76 -26.70
CA ASP A 39 -1.37 10.48 -25.38
C ASP A 39 -2.14 11.32 -24.35
N PHE A 40 -3.16 10.72 -23.74
CA PHE A 40 -4.01 11.42 -22.81
C PHE A 40 -3.28 11.76 -21.52
N TYR A 41 -2.39 10.89 -21.05
CA TYR A 41 -1.59 11.14 -19.86
C TYR A 41 -0.69 12.36 -20.04
N GLN A 42 0.03 12.46 -21.16
CA GLN A 42 0.86 13.62 -21.44
C GLN A 42 0.01 14.90 -21.56
N TYR A 43 -1.15 14.83 -22.26
CA TYR A 43 -2.05 15.97 -22.37
C TYR A 43 -2.56 16.46 -21.00
N ALA A 44 -3.04 15.55 -20.16
CA ALA A 44 -3.67 15.86 -18.88
C ALA A 44 -2.67 16.23 -17.79
N CYS A 45 -1.46 15.63 -17.80
CA CYS A 45 -0.49 15.69 -16.70
C CYS A 45 0.82 16.36 -17.06
N GLY A 46 1.10 16.65 -18.35
CA GLY A 46 2.41 17.15 -18.79
C GLY A 46 2.81 18.48 -18.18
N GLY A 47 1.86 19.40 -18.00
CA GLY A 47 2.07 20.65 -17.28
C GLY A 47 2.37 20.43 -15.81
N TRP A 48 1.63 19.52 -15.15
CA TRP A 48 1.88 19.15 -13.77
C TRP A 48 3.30 18.56 -13.60
N MET A 49 3.70 17.61 -14.45
CA MET A 49 5.03 16.98 -14.42
C MET A 49 6.15 18.00 -14.60
N LYS A 50 5.97 18.96 -15.49
CA LYS A 50 6.92 20.07 -15.74
C LYS A 50 7.04 20.98 -14.51
N ASN A 51 5.92 21.30 -13.86
CA ASN A 51 5.87 22.22 -12.72
C ASN A 51 6.27 21.55 -11.40
N ASN A 52 6.34 20.22 -11.35
CA ASN A 52 6.74 19.43 -10.19
C ASN A 52 7.87 18.46 -10.58
N PRO A 53 9.09 18.97 -10.82
CA PRO A 53 10.22 18.11 -11.16
C PRO A 53 10.51 17.13 -10.06
N LEU A 54 11.08 15.98 -10.41
CA LEU A 54 11.39 14.89 -9.49
C LEU A 54 12.51 15.32 -8.52
N PRO A 55 12.26 15.43 -7.20
CA PRO A 55 13.29 15.77 -6.24
C PRO A 55 14.32 14.65 -6.08
N ASP A 56 15.56 14.99 -5.66
CA ASP A 56 16.67 14.04 -5.62
C ASP A 56 16.48 12.92 -4.59
N GLU A 57 15.76 13.17 -3.50
CA GLU A 57 15.43 12.14 -2.50
C GLU A 57 14.30 11.17 -2.90
N TYR A 58 13.67 11.36 -4.05
CA TYR A 58 12.60 10.51 -4.54
C TYR A 58 13.03 9.70 -5.76
N SER A 59 12.57 8.43 -5.83
CA SER A 59 12.65 7.61 -7.06
C SER A 59 11.47 7.87 -7.99
N ARG A 60 10.34 8.30 -7.45
CA ARG A 60 9.15 8.83 -8.14
C ARG A 60 8.56 9.99 -7.34
N PHE A 61 7.88 10.90 -8.03
CA PHE A 61 7.17 11.99 -7.38
C PHE A 61 5.91 12.34 -8.17
N GLY A 62 4.76 12.04 -7.61
CA GLY A 62 3.46 12.23 -8.21
C GLY A 62 2.45 12.93 -7.29
N SER A 63 1.20 12.94 -7.69
CA SER A 63 0.09 13.54 -6.92
C SER A 63 -0.04 12.95 -5.53
N PHE A 64 0.10 11.62 -5.39
CA PHE A 64 0.14 10.93 -4.10
C PHE A 64 1.31 11.39 -3.24
N ASP A 65 2.51 11.46 -3.83
CA ASP A 65 3.74 11.81 -3.11
C ASP A 65 3.70 13.29 -2.67
N LYS A 66 3.15 14.18 -3.51
CA LYS A 66 2.98 15.60 -3.19
C LYS A 66 2.01 15.82 -2.04
N LEU A 67 0.86 15.13 -2.04
CA LEU A 67 -0.07 15.18 -0.92
C LEU A 67 0.53 14.52 0.33
N GLY A 68 1.20 13.37 0.18
CA GLY A 68 1.93 12.70 1.25
C GLY A 68 2.97 13.59 1.90
N LEU A 69 3.73 14.38 1.12
CA LEU A 69 4.68 15.35 1.63
C LEU A 69 3.98 16.45 2.45
N SER A 70 2.87 16.98 1.95
CA SER A 70 2.08 17.98 2.69
C SER A 70 1.57 17.44 4.04
N ASN A 71 1.04 16.20 4.04
CA ASN A 71 0.61 15.55 5.28
C ASN A 71 1.79 15.29 6.23
N LEU A 72 2.94 14.89 5.69
CA LEU A 72 4.14 14.65 6.48
C LEU A 72 4.65 15.94 7.14
N GLU A 73 4.59 17.09 6.44
CA GLU A 73 4.93 18.40 6.99
C GLU A 73 3.95 18.82 8.10
N GLN A 74 2.65 18.59 7.92
CA GLN A 74 1.63 18.83 8.94
C GLN A 74 1.88 17.98 10.19
N VAL A 75 2.15 16.68 10.01
CA VAL A 75 2.47 15.74 11.08
C VAL A 75 3.77 16.12 11.77
N ASN A 76 4.81 16.52 11.01
CA ASN A 76 6.06 17.01 11.59
C ASN A 76 5.85 18.22 12.51
N GLY A 77 4.99 19.17 12.10
CA GLY A 77 4.65 20.30 12.96
C GLY A 77 4.04 19.88 14.31
N LEU A 78 3.16 18.86 14.31
CA LEU A 78 2.56 18.32 15.55
C LEU A 78 3.60 17.61 16.41
N ILE A 79 4.44 16.77 15.82
CA ILE A 79 5.46 15.96 16.51
C ILE A 79 6.56 16.88 17.08
N ALA A 80 7.06 17.85 16.30
CA ALA A 80 8.12 18.77 16.72
C ALA A 80 7.67 19.65 17.92
N ASP A 81 6.42 20.09 17.92
CA ASP A 81 5.84 20.85 19.05
C ASP A 81 5.82 20.05 20.36
N ILE A 82 5.64 18.72 20.25
CA ILE A 82 5.70 17.79 21.39
C ILE A 82 7.17 17.55 21.77
N ALA A 83 8.02 17.21 20.82
CA ALA A 83 9.42 16.86 21.04
C ALA A 83 10.25 18.00 21.67
N ALA A 84 9.82 19.26 21.48
CA ALA A 84 10.45 20.43 22.06
C ALA A 84 10.15 20.61 23.58
N LYS A 85 9.27 19.81 24.18
CA LYS A 85 8.80 19.94 25.56
C LYS A 85 9.14 18.70 26.38
N GLN A 86 9.22 18.90 27.70
CA GLN A 86 9.31 17.76 28.64
C GLN A 86 7.92 17.26 28.98
N HIS A 87 7.76 15.94 28.98
CA HIS A 87 6.51 15.26 29.27
C HIS A 87 6.68 14.25 30.40
N LYS A 88 5.56 13.89 31.05
CA LYS A 88 5.55 12.85 32.07
C LYS A 88 5.94 11.51 31.45
N MET A 89 6.92 10.82 32.06
CA MET A 89 7.33 9.47 31.64
C MET A 89 6.14 8.51 31.53
N GLY A 90 6.07 7.76 30.46
CA GLY A 90 5.00 6.81 30.12
C GLY A 90 3.78 7.47 29.45
N SER A 91 3.73 8.81 29.31
CA SER A 91 2.65 9.47 28.56
C SER A 91 2.85 9.36 27.04
N ILE A 92 1.78 9.41 26.25
CA ILE A 92 1.85 9.40 24.78
C ILE A 92 2.73 10.53 24.24
N PRO A 93 2.60 11.80 24.70
CA PRO A 93 3.50 12.85 24.24
C PRO A 93 4.99 12.57 24.54
N GLN A 94 5.32 11.94 25.70
CA GLN A 94 6.72 11.55 25.96
C GLN A 94 7.21 10.52 24.94
N LYS A 95 6.41 9.48 24.67
CA LYS A 95 6.80 8.43 23.73
C LYS A 95 7.03 8.99 22.32
N ILE A 96 6.11 9.84 21.84
CA ILE A 96 6.23 10.53 20.55
C ILE A 96 7.50 11.40 20.50
N GLY A 97 7.69 12.25 21.51
CA GLY A 97 8.84 13.16 21.56
C GLY A 97 10.16 12.43 21.65
N ASP A 98 10.24 11.38 22.45
CA ASP A 98 11.49 10.62 22.63
C ASP A 98 11.86 9.79 21.40
N VAL A 99 10.90 9.14 20.71
CA VAL A 99 11.17 8.46 19.44
C VAL A 99 11.69 9.45 18.40
N TYR A 100 11.06 10.62 18.28
CA TYR A 100 11.51 11.66 17.36
C TYR A 100 12.93 12.15 17.70
N ASN A 101 13.18 12.52 18.97
CA ASN A 101 14.47 13.03 19.41
C ASN A 101 15.60 12.01 19.27
N LEU A 102 15.35 10.74 19.59
CA LEU A 102 16.32 9.64 19.38
C LEU A 102 16.63 9.46 17.88
N SER A 103 15.62 9.54 17.03
CA SER A 103 15.80 9.49 15.58
C SER A 103 16.62 10.66 15.03
N MET A 104 16.47 11.86 15.59
CA MET A 104 17.20 13.06 15.19
C MET A 104 18.63 13.12 15.73
N ASP A 105 18.99 12.34 16.76
CA ASP A 105 20.31 12.39 17.41
C ASP A 105 21.36 11.54 16.69
N THR A 106 21.79 11.97 15.52
CA THR A 106 22.87 11.31 14.75
C THR A 106 24.20 11.31 15.47
N ALA A 107 24.49 12.35 16.26
CA ALA A 107 25.74 12.45 17.00
C ALA A 107 25.85 11.31 18.03
N ARG A 108 24.79 11.03 18.75
CA ARG A 108 24.72 9.91 19.68
C ARG A 108 24.85 8.57 18.96
N ARG A 109 24.10 8.33 17.88
CA ARG A 109 24.21 7.09 17.08
C ARG A 109 25.62 6.85 16.56
N ASN A 110 26.28 7.91 16.06
CA ASN A 110 27.66 7.81 15.60
C ASN A 110 28.64 7.46 16.73
N ALA A 111 28.40 7.98 17.94
CA ALA A 111 29.22 7.65 19.10
C ALA A 111 28.98 6.22 19.64
N GLU A 112 27.75 5.72 19.55
CA GLU A 112 27.37 4.36 19.93
C GLU A 112 27.92 3.31 18.95
N GLY A 113 28.11 3.67 17.67
CA GLY A 113 28.62 2.75 16.64
C GLY A 113 27.72 1.56 16.41
N ILE A 114 28.31 0.36 16.35
CA ILE A 114 27.59 -0.91 16.22
C ILE A 114 27.25 -1.54 17.59
N ALA A 115 27.63 -0.91 18.71
CA ALA A 115 27.42 -1.48 20.04
C ALA A 115 25.94 -1.85 20.32
N PRO A 116 24.93 -1.10 19.83
CA PRO A 116 23.53 -1.44 20.07
C PRO A 116 23.07 -2.81 19.56
N VAL A 117 23.68 -3.35 18.51
CA VAL A 117 23.30 -4.65 17.91
C VAL A 117 24.16 -5.82 18.36
N LEU A 118 25.28 -5.57 19.04
CA LEU A 118 26.19 -6.63 19.52
C LEU A 118 25.48 -7.69 20.35
N PRO A 119 24.50 -7.39 21.23
CA PRO A 119 23.79 -8.44 21.97
C PRO A 119 23.09 -9.44 21.06
N VAL A 120 22.42 -8.99 19.98
CA VAL A 120 21.72 -9.86 19.03
C VAL A 120 22.73 -10.70 18.24
N LEU A 121 23.82 -10.10 17.77
CA LEU A 121 24.90 -10.83 17.09
C LEU A 121 25.52 -11.90 18.01
N GLN A 122 25.66 -11.62 19.30
CA GLN A 122 26.18 -12.58 20.29
C GLN A 122 25.20 -13.75 20.50
N GLU A 123 23.89 -13.55 20.41
CA GLU A 123 22.91 -14.65 20.48
C GLU A 123 23.09 -15.62 19.29
N ILE A 124 23.34 -15.10 18.09
CA ILE A 124 23.65 -15.92 16.91
C ILE A 124 24.98 -16.69 17.12
N ASP A 125 26.02 -16.00 17.59
CA ASP A 125 27.33 -16.60 17.80
C ASP A 125 27.31 -17.70 18.87
N ASN A 126 26.46 -17.58 19.89
CA ASN A 126 26.33 -18.55 20.98
C ASN A 126 25.66 -19.87 20.55
N VAL A 127 25.05 -19.95 19.37
CA VAL A 127 24.50 -21.19 18.83
C VAL A 127 25.63 -22.16 18.51
N THR A 128 25.64 -23.33 19.17
CA THR A 128 26.69 -24.36 19.04
C THR A 128 26.16 -25.66 18.44
N ASP A 129 24.82 -25.80 18.35
CA ASP A 129 24.16 -26.97 17.80
C ASP A 129 22.97 -26.51 16.96
N LYS A 130 22.75 -27.15 15.81
CA LYS A 130 21.64 -26.81 14.87
C LYS A 130 20.24 -26.94 15.51
N ALA A 131 20.07 -27.85 16.47
CA ALA A 131 18.81 -28.01 17.20
C ALA A 131 18.39 -26.74 17.97
N GLN A 132 19.35 -25.90 18.36
CA GLN A 132 19.08 -24.63 19.05
C GLN A 132 18.36 -23.59 18.17
N TRP A 133 18.42 -23.75 16.84
CA TRP A 133 17.76 -22.80 15.93
C TRP A 133 16.26 -22.69 16.18
N SER A 134 15.58 -23.77 16.58
CA SER A 134 14.14 -23.71 16.88
C SER A 134 13.81 -22.74 18.00
N GLU A 135 14.62 -22.73 19.07
CA GLU A 135 14.46 -21.80 20.19
C GLU A 135 14.87 -20.37 19.80
N VAL A 136 16.02 -20.23 19.15
CA VAL A 136 16.56 -18.91 18.78
C VAL A 136 15.66 -18.20 17.79
N LEU A 137 15.19 -18.88 16.74
CA LEU A 137 14.27 -18.31 15.76
C LEU A 137 12.88 -17.98 16.35
N GLY A 138 12.42 -18.75 17.32
CA GLY A 138 11.17 -18.44 18.03
C GLY A 138 11.24 -17.16 18.88
N LYS A 139 12.44 -16.72 19.26
CA LYS A 139 12.67 -15.47 20.02
C LYS A 139 13.15 -14.32 19.16
N ALA A 140 13.68 -14.61 17.95
CA ALA A 140 14.29 -13.62 17.09
C ALA A 140 13.25 -12.64 16.54
N MET A 141 13.65 -11.36 16.51
CA MET A 141 12.86 -10.28 15.91
C MET A 141 13.53 -9.72 14.63
N ASP A 142 14.85 -9.91 14.50
CA ASP A 142 15.68 -9.25 13.50
C ASP A 142 16.14 -10.19 12.38
N PHE A 143 15.90 -11.51 12.54
CA PHE A 143 16.31 -12.49 11.55
C PHE A 143 15.39 -13.71 11.54
N GLY A 144 15.33 -14.40 10.41
CA GLY A 144 14.52 -15.60 10.23
C GLY A 144 14.44 -16.04 8.77
N LEU A 145 13.83 -17.18 8.55
CA LEU A 145 13.61 -17.75 7.22
C LEU A 145 12.14 -17.74 6.79
N TRP A 146 11.25 -17.42 7.70
CA TRP A 146 9.81 -17.23 7.50
C TRP A 146 9.29 -16.15 8.46
N ALA A 147 8.11 -15.62 8.18
CA ALA A 147 7.40 -14.70 9.05
C ALA A 147 6.14 -15.36 9.61
N MET A 148 5.74 -14.97 10.82
CA MET A 148 4.48 -15.39 11.45
C MET A 148 3.66 -14.14 11.80
N TYR A 149 2.38 -14.17 11.49
CA TYR A 149 1.44 -13.09 11.82
C TYR A 149 0.04 -13.65 12.08
N VAL A 150 -0.80 -12.90 12.80
CA VAL A 150 -2.18 -13.27 13.10
C VAL A 150 -3.12 -12.42 12.26
N ASP A 151 -4.00 -13.08 11.52
CA ASP A 151 -5.06 -12.44 10.73
C ASP A 151 -6.28 -13.36 10.66
N ALA A 152 -7.36 -12.89 10.02
CA ALA A 152 -8.58 -13.68 9.82
C ALA A 152 -8.26 -15.00 9.11
N ASP A 153 -8.90 -16.09 9.58
CA ASP A 153 -8.86 -17.39 8.91
C ASP A 153 -9.67 -17.28 7.61
N ALA A 154 -9.00 -17.43 6.46
CA ALA A 154 -9.64 -17.24 5.16
C ALA A 154 -10.88 -18.16 4.95
N MET A 155 -10.93 -19.34 5.56
CA MET A 155 -12.10 -20.25 5.50
C MET A 155 -13.11 -20.03 6.65
N ASN A 156 -12.76 -19.18 7.63
CA ASN A 156 -13.62 -18.80 8.75
C ASN A 156 -13.30 -17.37 9.21
N SER A 157 -13.65 -16.41 8.38
CA SER A 157 -13.32 -14.97 8.54
C SER A 157 -13.78 -14.34 9.86
N SER A 158 -14.60 -15.03 10.64
CA SER A 158 -15.04 -14.59 11.97
C SER A 158 -13.98 -14.79 13.06
N MET A 159 -12.93 -15.60 12.81
CA MET A 159 -11.90 -15.96 13.78
C MET A 159 -10.51 -15.68 13.24
N ASN A 160 -9.61 -15.26 14.11
CA ASN A 160 -8.20 -15.08 13.78
C ASN A 160 -7.43 -16.40 13.90
N ILE A 161 -6.47 -16.60 12.98
CA ILE A 161 -5.54 -17.73 12.92
C ILE A 161 -4.10 -17.23 12.79
N LEU A 162 -3.14 -18.07 13.19
CA LEU A 162 -1.72 -17.83 12.88
C LEU A 162 -1.46 -18.18 11.41
N ASN A 163 -0.79 -17.29 10.70
CA ASN A 163 -0.37 -17.48 9.31
C ASN A 163 1.15 -17.51 9.22
N GLU A 164 1.67 -18.36 8.35
CA GLU A 164 3.08 -18.36 7.93
C GLU A 164 3.21 -17.69 6.56
N TYR A 165 4.32 -16.98 6.36
CA TYR A 165 4.66 -16.33 5.10
C TYR A 165 6.16 -16.43 4.80
N GLN A 166 6.50 -16.60 3.52
CA GLN A 166 7.89 -16.69 3.06
C GLN A 166 8.68 -15.41 3.38
N ALA A 167 9.92 -15.60 3.86
CA ALA A 167 10.86 -14.54 4.17
C ALA A 167 12.30 -15.03 4.05
N GLY A 168 13.28 -14.23 4.48
CA GLY A 168 14.66 -14.65 4.64
C GLY A 168 15.61 -14.30 3.50
N PHE A 169 15.19 -13.39 2.59
CA PHE A 169 16.06 -12.83 1.55
C PHE A 169 15.85 -11.31 1.42
N ALA A 170 16.97 -10.58 1.27
CA ALA A 170 16.98 -9.11 1.37
C ALA A 170 16.46 -8.39 0.12
N LEU A 171 16.68 -8.93 -1.08
CA LEU A 171 16.19 -8.34 -2.33
C LEU A 171 14.69 -8.62 -2.56
N SER A 172 13.89 -8.63 -1.58
CA SER A 172 12.42 -8.74 -1.49
C SER A 172 11.69 -9.60 -2.56
N GLN A 173 12.23 -9.72 -3.77
CA GLN A 173 11.62 -10.44 -4.90
C GLN A 173 12.51 -11.59 -5.35
N LYS A 174 11.90 -12.78 -5.50
CA LYS A 174 12.53 -13.98 -6.04
C LYS A 174 13.29 -13.72 -7.33
N ASP A 175 12.73 -12.90 -8.21
CA ASP A 175 13.21 -12.64 -9.56
C ASP A 175 14.63 -12.04 -9.56
N TYR A 176 14.99 -11.23 -8.56
CA TYR A 176 16.35 -10.71 -8.41
C TYR A 176 17.41 -11.79 -8.22
N TYR A 177 17.06 -12.95 -7.69
CA TYR A 177 17.97 -14.07 -7.46
C TYR A 177 18.04 -15.07 -8.60
N VAL A 178 16.98 -15.17 -9.42
CA VAL A 178 16.84 -16.26 -10.41
C VAL A 178 16.84 -15.79 -11.86
N ASP A 179 16.46 -14.54 -12.14
CA ASP A 179 16.43 -14.03 -13.51
C ASP A 179 17.83 -13.81 -14.07
N GLU A 180 17.98 -14.04 -15.37
CA GLU A 180 19.28 -14.02 -16.06
C GLU A 180 19.43 -12.83 -17.04
N ASP A 181 18.51 -11.84 -16.98
CA ASP A 181 18.65 -10.61 -17.73
C ASP A 181 19.83 -9.76 -17.18
N GLU A 182 20.38 -8.88 -18.03
CA GLU A 182 21.60 -8.11 -17.71
C GLU A 182 21.38 -7.13 -16.55
N HIS A 183 20.17 -6.56 -16.40
CA HIS A 183 19.84 -5.67 -15.30
C HIS A 183 19.86 -6.42 -13.97
N THR A 184 19.19 -7.57 -13.91
CA THR A 184 19.12 -8.39 -12.69
C THR A 184 20.50 -8.94 -12.30
N LYS A 185 21.32 -9.34 -13.28
CA LYS A 185 22.73 -9.72 -13.03
C LYS A 185 23.54 -8.56 -12.44
N HIS A 186 23.34 -7.34 -12.97
CA HIS A 186 24.00 -6.16 -12.44
C HIS A 186 23.60 -5.88 -10.98
N ILE A 187 22.29 -5.92 -10.67
CA ILE A 187 21.79 -5.75 -9.31
C ILE A 187 22.41 -6.79 -8.35
N ARG A 188 22.45 -8.08 -8.74
CA ARG A 188 23.10 -9.12 -7.92
C ARG A 188 24.60 -8.84 -7.69
N ALA A 189 25.32 -8.36 -8.69
CA ALA A 189 26.74 -8.04 -8.56
C ALA A 189 26.98 -6.84 -7.62
N GLU A 190 26.15 -5.82 -7.69
CA GLU A 190 26.22 -4.67 -6.77
C GLU A 190 25.75 -5.05 -5.36
N TYR A 191 24.75 -5.91 -5.23
CA TYR A 191 24.32 -6.47 -3.94
C TYR A 191 25.45 -7.21 -3.25
N LEU A 192 26.19 -8.06 -3.97
CA LEU A 192 27.35 -8.77 -3.41
C LEU A 192 28.40 -7.81 -2.82
N LYS A 193 28.70 -6.72 -3.53
CA LYS A 193 29.63 -5.68 -3.07
C LYS A 193 29.08 -4.92 -1.84
N HIS A 194 27.78 -4.67 -1.84
CA HIS A 194 27.11 -4.04 -0.71
C HIS A 194 27.20 -4.91 0.55
N VAL A 195 26.88 -6.20 0.46
CA VAL A 195 26.95 -7.15 1.57
C VAL A 195 28.40 -7.25 2.09
N GLU A 196 29.39 -7.37 1.21
CA GLU A 196 30.80 -7.37 1.57
C GLU A 196 31.16 -6.11 2.36
N LYS A 197 30.80 -4.91 1.83
CA LYS A 197 31.10 -3.64 2.48
C LYS A 197 30.44 -3.48 3.84
N MET A 198 29.20 -3.93 3.98
CA MET A 198 28.50 -3.90 5.26
C MET A 198 29.17 -4.82 6.29
N PHE A 199 29.60 -6.03 5.92
CA PHE A 199 30.37 -6.89 6.82
C PHE A 199 31.68 -6.22 7.26
N GLU A 200 32.40 -5.53 6.38
CA GLU A 200 33.59 -4.75 6.74
C GLU A 200 33.29 -3.66 7.78
N LEU A 201 32.19 -2.88 7.58
CA LEU A 201 31.78 -1.82 8.50
C LEU A 201 31.43 -2.35 9.90
N PHE A 202 30.97 -3.62 9.97
CA PHE A 202 30.74 -4.31 11.23
C PHE A 202 31.99 -5.02 11.78
N GLY A 203 33.16 -4.80 11.19
CA GLY A 203 34.43 -5.38 11.64
C GLY A 203 34.53 -6.90 11.46
N GLN A 204 33.71 -7.47 10.59
CA GLN A 204 33.74 -8.92 10.31
C GLN A 204 34.91 -9.26 9.41
N THR A 205 35.58 -10.38 9.72
CA THR A 205 36.64 -10.95 8.86
C THR A 205 36.05 -11.75 7.71
N SER A 206 36.81 -11.98 6.64
CA SER A 206 36.40 -12.76 5.47
C SER A 206 35.10 -12.22 4.83
N ALA A 207 34.94 -10.88 4.73
CA ALA A 207 33.71 -10.22 4.30
C ALA A 207 33.25 -10.70 2.91
N ALA A 208 34.19 -10.84 1.94
CA ALA A 208 33.89 -11.34 0.59
C ALA A 208 33.35 -12.79 0.59
N GLU A 209 33.91 -13.66 1.41
CA GLU A 209 33.46 -15.07 1.55
C GLU A 209 32.08 -15.12 2.19
N LYS A 210 31.85 -14.30 3.21
CA LYS A 210 30.54 -14.15 3.88
C LYS A 210 29.48 -13.62 2.91
N ALA A 211 29.79 -12.61 2.13
CA ALA A 211 28.87 -12.07 1.11
C ALA A 211 28.50 -13.13 0.07
N ALA A 212 29.46 -13.92 -0.40
CA ALA A 212 29.18 -15.02 -1.31
C ALA A 212 28.28 -16.11 -0.67
N THR A 213 28.49 -16.40 0.63
CA THR A 213 27.65 -17.32 1.39
C THR A 213 26.21 -16.80 1.52
N VAL A 214 26.02 -15.52 1.86
CA VAL A 214 24.70 -14.88 1.92
C VAL A 214 23.98 -15.02 0.59
N LEU A 215 24.58 -14.56 -0.52
CA LEU A 215 23.95 -14.63 -1.82
C LEU A 215 23.60 -16.07 -2.23
N ARG A 216 24.45 -17.05 -1.90
CA ARG A 216 24.19 -18.47 -2.16
C ARG A 216 22.96 -18.97 -1.38
N LEU A 217 22.88 -18.66 -0.10
CA LEU A 217 21.79 -19.11 0.78
C LEU A 217 20.46 -18.44 0.43
N GLU A 218 20.47 -17.13 0.24
CA GLU A 218 19.27 -16.39 -0.22
C GLU A 218 18.80 -16.88 -1.59
N THR A 219 19.73 -17.17 -2.52
CA THR A 219 19.38 -17.76 -3.83
C THR A 219 18.76 -19.14 -3.69
N ARG A 220 19.27 -19.97 -2.78
CA ARG A 220 18.68 -21.29 -2.46
C ARG A 220 17.23 -21.11 -1.99
N LEU A 221 16.99 -20.23 -1.05
CA LEU A 221 15.69 -19.96 -0.47
C LEU A 221 14.73 -19.34 -1.51
N ALA A 222 15.21 -18.35 -2.25
CA ALA A 222 14.43 -17.67 -3.28
C ALA A 222 13.96 -18.62 -4.41
N LYS A 223 14.77 -19.63 -4.79
CA LYS A 223 14.35 -20.66 -5.76
C LYS A 223 13.12 -21.44 -5.29
N ALA A 224 12.99 -21.68 -3.99
CA ALA A 224 11.83 -22.35 -3.40
C ALA A 224 10.66 -21.39 -3.13
N ALA A 225 10.89 -20.09 -3.08
CA ALA A 225 9.87 -19.08 -2.83
C ALA A 225 8.80 -19.05 -3.94
N PHE A 226 7.61 -18.62 -3.61
CA PHE A 226 6.56 -18.30 -4.58
C PHE A 226 6.90 -17.01 -5.30
N SER A 227 6.61 -16.95 -6.59
CA SER A 227 6.67 -15.71 -7.37
C SER A 227 5.51 -14.77 -6.97
N ASN A 228 5.62 -13.49 -7.32
CA ASN A 228 4.54 -12.52 -7.07
C ASN A 228 3.20 -12.93 -7.67
N VAL A 229 3.21 -13.61 -8.82
CA VAL A 229 2.00 -14.16 -9.44
C VAL A 229 1.43 -15.31 -8.61
N GLU A 230 2.26 -16.23 -8.10
CA GLU A 230 1.81 -17.34 -7.25
C GLU A 230 1.28 -16.85 -5.91
N LEU A 231 1.85 -15.77 -5.35
CA LEU A 231 1.38 -15.14 -4.10
C LEU A 231 -0.02 -14.50 -4.24
N ARG A 232 -0.48 -14.24 -5.47
CA ARG A 232 -1.82 -13.70 -5.72
C ARG A 232 -2.93 -14.75 -5.67
N ASP A 233 -2.63 -16.03 -5.63
CA ASP A 233 -3.66 -17.09 -5.55
C ASP A 233 -4.02 -17.38 -4.08
N PRO A 234 -5.17 -16.88 -3.56
CA PRO A 234 -5.53 -17.05 -2.16
C PRO A 234 -5.79 -18.52 -1.79
N ILE A 235 -6.18 -19.37 -2.75
CA ILE A 235 -6.40 -20.81 -2.51
C ILE A 235 -5.05 -21.52 -2.37
N ALA A 236 -4.09 -21.25 -3.26
CA ALA A 236 -2.76 -21.86 -3.21
C ALA A 236 -1.97 -21.47 -1.95
N ASN A 237 -2.24 -20.26 -1.41
CA ASN A 237 -1.58 -19.73 -0.23
C ASN A 237 -2.33 -20.02 1.09
N TYR A 238 -3.38 -20.85 1.06
CA TYR A 238 -4.11 -21.26 2.28
C TYR A 238 -3.98 -22.76 2.51
N ASN A 239 -3.16 -23.15 3.48
CA ASN A 239 -2.93 -24.54 3.83
C ASN A 239 -3.03 -24.73 5.34
N LYS A 240 -4.27 -24.73 5.85
CA LYS A 240 -4.53 -24.92 7.28
C LYS A 240 -4.17 -26.33 7.72
N MET A 241 -3.36 -26.44 8.76
CA MET A 241 -2.94 -27.71 9.32
C MET A 241 -2.72 -27.64 10.82
N SER A 242 -2.71 -28.79 11.49
CA SER A 242 -2.33 -28.89 12.90
C SER A 242 -0.83 -28.69 13.09
N VAL A 243 -0.40 -28.33 14.31
CA VAL A 243 1.04 -28.28 14.63
C VAL A 243 1.69 -29.66 14.51
N GLU A 244 0.95 -30.76 14.74
CA GLU A 244 1.45 -32.11 14.50
C GLU A 244 1.72 -32.38 13.02
N ASP A 245 0.88 -31.90 12.11
CA ASP A 245 1.10 -32.05 10.67
C ASP A 245 2.18 -31.12 10.16
N LEU A 246 2.28 -29.91 10.72
CA LEU A 246 3.43 -29.02 10.46
C LEU A 246 4.74 -29.68 10.89
N GLN A 247 4.79 -30.37 12.04
CA GLN A 247 5.97 -31.10 12.49
C GLN A 247 6.36 -32.26 11.54
N LYS A 248 5.37 -32.89 10.90
CA LYS A 248 5.63 -33.90 9.84
C LYS A 248 6.10 -33.27 8.54
N LEU A 249 5.56 -32.07 8.20
CA LEU A 249 5.87 -31.34 6.99
C LEU A 249 7.30 -30.78 6.99
N VAL A 250 7.76 -30.26 8.14
CA VAL A 250 9.08 -29.65 8.35
C VAL A 250 9.66 -30.21 9.64
N PRO A 251 10.19 -31.46 9.63
CA PRO A 251 10.66 -32.15 10.80
C PRO A 251 11.97 -31.58 11.37
N GLU A 252 12.68 -30.76 10.63
CA GLU A 252 13.96 -30.15 10.99
C GLU A 252 13.81 -29.05 12.07
N VAL A 253 12.59 -28.54 12.26
CA VAL A 253 12.26 -27.52 13.26
C VAL A 253 11.43 -28.15 14.38
N ASP A 254 11.82 -27.94 15.63
CA ASP A 254 10.96 -28.24 16.77
C ASP A 254 9.93 -27.10 16.94
N TRP A 255 8.74 -27.30 16.36
CA TRP A 255 7.71 -26.29 16.35
C TRP A 255 7.12 -25.97 17.72
N GLN A 256 7.17 -26.92 18.66
CA GLN A 256 6.72 -26.64 20.03
C GLN A 256 7.69 -25.68 20.72
N VAL A 257 8.99 -25.89 20.55
CA VAL A 257 10.03 -25.00 21.07
C VAL A 257 9.95 -23.63 20.39
N TYR A 258 9.76 -23.61 19.07
CA TYR A 258 9.61 -22.36 18.31
C TYR A 258 8.42 -21.51 18.81
N PHE A 259 7.23 -22.10 18.92
CA PHE A 259 6.04 -21.40 19.41
C PHE A 259 6.13 -20.99 20.88
N ALA A 260 6.80 -21.78 21.69
CA ALA A 260 7.11 -21.38 23.07
C ALA A 260 8.00 -20.13 23.13
N GLY A 261 8.94 -19.96 22.18
CA GLY A 261 9.75 -18.75 22.02
C GLY A 261 8.90 -17.50 21.71
N LEU A 262 7.83 -17.66 20.93
CA LEU A 262 6.83 -16.61 20.64
C LEU A 262 5.82 -16.39 21.78
N ASN A 263 5.86 -17.17 22.86
CA ASN A 263 4.88 -17.20 23.95
C ASN A 263 3.44 -17.54 23.48
N ILE A 264 3.28 -18.41 22.48
CA ILE A 264 2.02 -18.91 21.98
C ILE A 264 1.99 -20.45 21.97
N ALA A 265 0.78 -21.01 21.89
CA ALA A 265 0.56 -22.45 21.73
C ALA A 265 -0.64 -22.63 20.77
N PRO A 266 -0.46 -22.47 19.46
CA PRO A 266 -1.54 -22.64 18.50
C PRO A 266 -1.91 -24.12 18.33
N ASP A 267 -3.20 -24.43 18.18
CA ASP A 267 -3.66 -25.78 17.79
C ASP A 267 -3.42 -26.03 16.29
N SER A 268 -3.58 -24.97 15.49
CA SER A 268 -3.42 -25.00 14.03
C SER A 268 -2.96 -23.64 13.50
N LEU A 269 -2.43 -23.65 12.29
CA LEU A 269 -2.03 -22.46 11.55
C LEU A 269 -2.33 -22.65 10.04
N SER A 270 -2.31 -21.56 9.28
CA SER A 270 -2.26 -21.60 7.83
C SER A 270 -0.81 -21.43 7.35
N VAL A 271 -0.29 -22.41 6.63
CA VAL A 271 1.03 -22.33 5.97
C VAL A 271 0.82 -21.73 4.60
N GLY A 272 1.41 -20.57 4.35
CA GLY A 272 1.24 -19.87 3.07
C GLY A 272 2.02 -20.56 1.95
N GLN A 273 3.32 -20.72 2.11
CA GLN A 273 4.20 -21.19 1.04
C GLN A 273 4.95 -22.47 1.45
N ILE A 274 4.26 -23.60 1.33
CA ILE A 274 4.76 -24.93 1.78
C ILE A 274 6.17 -25.22 1.25
N ARG A 275 6.45 -25.06 -0.05
CA ARG A 275 7.75 -25.42 -0.62
C ARG A 275 8.89 -24.54 -0.09
N HIS A 276 8.60 -23.25 0.20
CA HIS A 276 9.56 -22.35 0.80
C HIS A 276 9.87 -22.77 2.25
N LEU A 277 8.84 -23.01 3.06
CA LEU A 277 8.99 -23.42 4.46
C LEU A 277 9.74 -24.75 4.59
N GLN A 278 9.46 -25.71 3.70
CA GLN A 278 10.22 -26.97 3.65
C GLN A 278 11.69 -26.78 3.30
N GLU A 279 11.99 -25.87 2.35
CA GLU A 279 13.37 -25.58 1.99
C GLU A 279 14.10 -24.84 3.11
N ALA A 280 13.42 -23.93 3.80
CA ALA A 280 13.95 -23.25 5.00
C ALA A 280 14.33 -24.26 6.10
N GLY A 281 13.47 -25.24 6.39
CA GLY A 281 13.78 -26.34 7.31
C GLY A 281 15.01 -27.15 6.89
N LYS A 282 15.06 -27.58 5.63
CA LYS A 282 16.21 -28.30 5.08
C LYS A 282 17.50 -27.47 5.18
N MET A 283 17.46 -26.17 4.91
CA MET A 283 18.62 -25.29 5.05
C MET A 283 19.18 -25.32 6.48
N LEU A 284 18.32 -25.25 7.50
CA LEU A 284 18.75 -25.35 8.90
C LEU A 284 19.46 -26.66 9.22
N ALA A 285 19.04 -27.78 8.61
CA ALA A 285 19.64 -29.09 8.84
C ALA A 285 20.90 -29.33 7.98
N GLU A 286 20.90 -28.94 6.71
CA GLU A 286 21.95 -29.31 5.75
C GLU A 286 23.13 -28.34 5.73
N GLU A 287 22.88 -27.02 5.79
CA GLU A 287 23.96 -26.04 5.74
C GLU A 287 24.83 -26.08 6.96
N SER A 288 26.08 -25.63 6.86
CA SER A 288 26.97 -25.56 8.01
C SER A 288 26.44 -24.55 9.06
N LEU A 289 26.75 -24.80 10.32
CA LEU A 289 26.36 -23.89 11.40
C LEU A 289 26.90 -22.46 11.15
N GLU A 290 28.12 -22.35 10.64
CA GLU A 290 28.77 -21.07 10.34
C GLU A 290 28.13 -20.36 9.16
N ASP A 291 27.66 -21.10 8.13
CA ASP A 291 26.94 -20.49 7.02
C ASP A 291 25.59 -19.92 7.46
N MET A 292 24.84 -20.65 8.31
CA MET A 292 23.59 -20.15 8.87
C MET A 292 23.79 -18.96 9.78
N LYS A 293 24.84 -18.97 10.64
CA LYS A 293 25.21 -17.79 11.42
C LYS A 293 25.54 -16.61 10.54
N THR A 294 26.24 -16.81 9.42
CA THR A 294 26.57 -15.76 8.47
C THR A 294 25.32 -15.13 7.87
N LEU A 295 24.35 -15.96 7.48
CA LEU A 295 23.06 -15.45 6.93
C LEU A 295 22.30 -14.63 7.97
N PHE A 296 22.12 -15.14 9.18
CA PHE A 296 21.40 -14.44 10.24
C PHE A 296 22.13 -13.17 10.71
N THR A 297 23.47 -13.20 10.78
CA THR A 297 24.28 -12.01 11.03
C THR A 297 24.03 -10.94 9.94
N TRP A 298 23.99 -11.35 8.68
CA TRP A 298 23.66 -10.43 7.57
C TRP A 298 22.28 -9.79 7.75
N GLN A 299 21.26 -10.56 8.08
CA GLN A 299 19.90 -10.04 8.28
C GLN A 299 19.84 -8.99 9.40
N VAL A 300 20.59 -9.22 10.50
CA VAL A 300 20.70 -8.22 11.59
C VAL A 300 21.43 -6.97 11.13
N ILE A 301 22.52 -7.11 10.36
CA ILE A 301 23.29 -6.00 9.82
C ILE A 301 22.42 -5.14 8.90
N ASP A 302 21.74 -5.78 7.95
CA ASP A 302 20.88 -5.11 6.97
C ASP A 302 19.68 -4.42 7.65
N GLY A 303 18.93 -5.14 8.47
CA GLY A 303 17.75 -4.64 9.17
C GLY A 303 18.02 -3.56 10.21
N SER A 304 19.25 -3.46 10.74
CA SER A 304 19.63 -2.45 11.73
C SER A 304 20.25 -1.17 11.12
N SER A 305 20.56 -1.15 9.85
CA SER A 305 21.36 -0.11 9.19
C SER A 305 20.83 1.30 9.38
N ASP A 306 19.51 1.50 9.39
CA ASP A 306 18.85 2.80 9.56
C ASP A 306 18.93 3.36 10.98
N PHE A 307 19.32 2.53 11.97
CA PHE A 307 19.32 2.86 13.41
C PHE A 307 20.72 3.10 13.98
N LEU A 308 21.76 2.94 13.16
CA LEU A 308 23.15 2.99 13.59
C LEU A 308 23.87 4.25 13.08
N THR A 309 25.16 4.12 12.71
CA THR A 309 25.95 5.28 12.27
C THR A 309 25.50 5.80 10.91
N GLU A 310 25.79 7.08 10.65
CA GLU A 310 25.54 7.68 9.34
C GLU A 310 26.33 7.00 8.22
N GLU A 311 27.53 6.47 8.51
CA GLU A 311 28.34 5.72 7.54
C GLU A 311 27.63 4.42 7.12
N ILE A 312 27.09 3.66 8.07
CA ILE A 312 26.34 2.43 7.80
C ILE A 312 25.05 2.76 7.04
N PHE A 313 24.32 3.79 7.48
CA PHE A 313 23.11 4.27 6.78
C PHE A 313 23.42 4.66 5.34
N MET A 314 24.51 5.41 5.09
CA MET A 314 24.87 5.84 3.74
C MET A 314 25.29 4.67 2.84
N GLN A 315 25.93 3.64 3.37
CA GLN A 315 26.24 2.43 2.61
C GLN A 315 24.96 1.65 2.25
N ASN A 316 23.97 1.60 3.16
CA ASN A 316 22.67 1.01 2.86
C ASN A 316 21.94 1.81 1.78
N PHE A 317 21.92 3.15 1.89
CA PHE A 317 21.34 4.03 0.87
C PHE A 317 22.03 3.89 -0.50
N GLU A 318 23.34 3.73 -0.57
CA GLU A 318 24.07 3.57 -1.83
C GLU A 318 23.53 2.39 -2.65
N PHE A 319 23.21 1.29 -2.01
CA PHE A 319 22.63 0.13 -2.70
C PHE A 319 21.11 0.28 -2.91
N TYR A 320 20.32 0.32 -1.85
CA TYR A 320 18.85 0.29 -1.95
C TYR A 320 18.26 1.59 -2.49
N GLY A 321 18.88 2.72 -2.16
CA GLY A 321 18.44 4.03 -2.61
C GLY A 321 18.94 4.37 -4.01
N ARG A 322 20.26 4.36 -4.21
CA ARG A 322 20.86 4.84 -5.45
C ARG A 322 20.86 3.79 -6.56
N ILE A 323 21.38 2.60 -6.29
CA ILE A 323 21.54 1.57 -7.33
C ILE A 323 20.19 0.94 -7.69
N LEU A 324 19.43 0.50 -6.69
CA LEU A 324 18.20 -0.23 -6.94
C LEU A 324 17.02 0.67 -7.36
N SER A 325 16.85 1.85 -6.76
CA SER A 325 15.70 2.73 -7.03
C SER A 325 16.02 4.07 -7.69
N GLY A 326 17.32 4.36 -7.97
CA GLY A 326 17.75 5.53 -8.72
C GLY A 326 17.73 6.86 -7.95
N ARG A 327 17.44 6.86 -6.64
CA ARG A 327 17.46 8.08 -5.82
C ARG A 327 18.86 8.71 -5.81
N GLN A 328 18.94 10.03 -5.87
CA GLN A 328 20.22 10.75 -5.91
C GLN A 328 20.70 11.15 -4.51
N GLU A 329 19.77 11.43 -3.60
CA GLU A 329 20.01 11.78 -2.21
C GLU A 329 19.15 10.97 -1.27
N PRO A 330 19.59 10.73 -0.02
CA PRO A 330 18.79 10.04 0.98
C PRO A 330 17.63 10.93 1.45
N THR A 331 16.59 10.30 1.93
CA THR A 331 15.46 10.99 2.58
C THR A 331 15.97 11.84 3.75
N PRO A 332 15.64 13.15 3.83
CA PRO A 332 16.03 14.02 4.92
C PRO A 332 15.74 13.45 6.30
N LEU A 333 16.64 13.70 7.25
CA LEU A 333 16.58 13.10 8.60
C LEU A 333 15.23 13.34 9.30
N TRP A 334 14.68 14.57 9.22
CA TRP A 334 13.39 14.87 9.83
C TRP A 334 12.24 14.04 9.23
N LYS A 335 12.26 13.76 7.93
CA LYS A 335 11.26 12.91 7.27
C LYS A 335 11.37 11.47 7.78
N ARG A 336 12.60 10.95 7.93
CA ARG A 336 12.86 9.63 8.52
C ARG A 336 12.36 9.56 9.97
N ALA A 337 12.62 10.61 10.76
CA ALA A 337 12.16 10.69 12.15
C ALA A 337 10.64 10.71 12.27
N VAL A 338 9.95 11.49 11.45
CA VAL A 338 8.47 11.50 11.39
C VAL A 338 7.92 10.15 10.96
N ALA A 339 8.51 9.53 9.94
CA ALA A 339 8.11 8.20 9.47
C ALA A 339 8.24 7.14 10.59
N MET A 340 9.32 7.22 11.40
CA MET A 340 9.51 6.33 12.54
C MET A 340 8.46 6.54 13.62
N VAL A 341 8.12 7.77 13.97
CA VAL A 341 7.04 8.06 14.92
C VAL A 341 5.69 7.56 14.39
N ASN A 342 5.42 7.75 13.10
CA ASN A 342 4.21 7.22 12.46
C ASN A 342 4.17 5.69 12.46
N GLY A 343 5.28 5.02 12.21
CA GLY A 343 5.37 3.55 12.27
C GLY A 343 5.18 3.00 13.69
N THR A 344 5.62 3.75 14.70
CA THR A 344 5.61 3.28 16.11
C THR A 344 4.32 3.66 16.84
N LEU A 345 3.78 4.87 16.61
CA LEU A 345 2.67 5.49 17.36
C LEU A 345 1.61 6.09 16.41
N GLY A 346 1.40 5.43 15.27
CA GLY A 346 0.64 6.00 14.15
C GLY A 346 -0.78 6.44 14.48
N GLU A 347 -1.56 5.67 15.22
CA GLU A 347 -2.91 6.08 15.61
C GLU A 347 -2.90 7.20 16.67
N ALA A 348 -1.91 7.21 17.57
CA ALA A 348 -1.76 8.31 18.53
C ALA A 348 -1.44 9.64 17.82
N VAL A 349 -0.64 9.59 16.75
CA VAL A 349 -0.44 10.75 15.85
C VAL A 349 -1.72 11.07 15.08
N GLY A 350 -2.44 10.03 14.65
CA GLY A 350 -3.72 10.16 13.95
C GLY A 350 -4.77 10.94 14.72
N VAL A 351 -4.88 10.75 16.05
CA VAL A 351 -5.77 11.56 16.90
C VAL A 351 -5.50 13.06 16.73
N MET A 352 -4.23 13.47 16.84
CA MET A 352 -3.85 14.88 16.74
C MET A 352 -4.05 15.41 15.31
N TYR A 353 -3.81 14.57 14.31
CA TYR A 353 -3.97 14.93 12.91
C TYR A 353 -5.43 15.22 12.56
N VAL A 354 -6.36 14.34 12.94
CA VAL A 354 -7.78 14.52 12.59
C VAL A 354 -8.41 15.68 13.36
N GLU A 355 -8.05 15.87 14.63
CA GLU A 355 -8.51 17.01 15.43
C GLU A 355 -8.16 18.36 14.78
N LYS A 356 -7.03 18.44 14.09
CA LYS A 356 -6.53 19.70 13.51
C LYS A 356 -6.85 19.87 12.03
N TYR A 357 -6.84 18.80 11.25
CA TYR A 357 -6.79 18.86 9.78
C TYR A 357 -7.97 18.19 9.08
N PHE A 358 -8.85 17.49 9.78
CA PHE A 358 -9.97 16.78 9.13
C PHE A 358 -11.33 17.31 9.62
N PRO A 359 -12.02 18.16 8.84
CA PRO A 359 -13.37 18.62 9.15
C PRO A 359 -14.39 17.48 9.06
N GLU A 360 -15.30 17.39 10.04
CA GLU A 360 -16.32 16.34 10.07
C GLU A 360 -17.28 16.40 8.86
N GLU A 361 -17.49 17.57 8.28
CA GLU A 361 -18.30 17.76 7.07
C GLU A 361 -17.75 16.97 5.86
N ASN A 362 -16.42 16.75 5.80
CA ASN A 362 -15.81 15.92 4.76
C ASN A 362 -16.26 14.47 4.88
N LYS A 363 -16.39 13.93 6.11
CA LYS A 363 -16.86 12.56 6.34
C LYS A 363 -18.29 12.36 5.81
N ALA A 364 -19.19 13.30 6.07
CA ALA A 364 -20.56 13.25 5.59
C ALA A 364 -20.65 13.26 4.04
N ARG A 365 -19.91 14.16 3.39
CA ARG A 365 -19.86 14.23 1.92
C ARG A 365 -19.29 12.97 1.30
N MET A 366 -18.27 12.38 1.92
CA MET A 366 -17.69 11.11 1.47
C MET A 366 -18.67 9.95 1.57
N LEU A 367 -19.46 9.87 2.65
CA LEU A 367 -20.52 8.85 2.79
C LEU A 367 -21.56 8.95 1.67
N ASP A 368 -21.93 10.17 1.25
CA ASP A 368 -22.84 10.36 0.12
C ASP A 368 -22.23 9.87 -1.20
N LEU A 369 -20.95 10.16 -1.45
CA LEU A 369 -20.22 9.65 -2.61
C LEU A 369 -20.19 8.12 -2.62
N VAL A 370 -19.76 7.50 -1.51
CA VAL A 370 -19.70 6.03 -1.36
C VAL A 370 -21.07 5.40 -1.65
N LYS A 371 -22.14 5.95 -1.09
CA LYS A 371 -23.51 5.44 -1.32
C LYS A 371 -23.92 5.52 -2.80
N ASN A 372 -23.61 6.64 -3.46
CA ASN A 372 -23.90 6.80 -4.88
C ASN A 372 -23.11 5.82 -5.74
N LEU A 373 -21.83 5.55 -5.40
CA LEU A 373 -21.04 4.56 -6.10
C LEU A 373 -21.53 3.13 -5.85
N GLN A 374 -21.98 2.79 -4.62
CA GLN A 374 -22.63 1.50 -4.37
C GLN A 374 -23.86 1.29 -5.24
N VAL A 375 -24.72 2.29 -5.37
CA VAL A 375 -25.89 2.23 -6.26
C VAL A 375 -25.45 2.03 -7.71
N ALA A 376 -24.47 2.80 -8.19
CA ALA A 376 -23.98 2.68 -9.56
C ALA A 376 -23.36 1.32 -9.86
N LEU A 377 -22.55 0.76 -8.94
CA LEU A 377 -21.99 -0.58 -9.08
C LEU A 377 -23.09 -1.64 -9.11
N GLY A 378 -24.11 -1.51 -8.24
CA GLY A 378 -25.27 -2.38 -8.25
C GLY A 378 -26.06 -2.34 -9.57
N GLU A 379 -26.29 -1.16 -10.13
CA GLU A 379 -26.92 -0.99 -11.45
C GLU A 379 -26.10 -1.67 -12.55
N ARG A 380 -24.79 -1.54 -12.51
CA ARG A 380 -23.89 -2.17 -13.49
C ARG A 380 -23.89 -3.68 -13.37
N ILE A 381 -23.78 -4.25 -12.16
CA ILE A 381 -23.87 -5.69 -11.92
C ILE A 381 -25.18 -6.25 -12.47
N GLN A 382 -26.31 -5.60 -12.20
CA GLN A 382 -27.62 -6.02 -12.71
C GLN A 382 -27.70 -5.97 -14.25
N ALA A 383 -27.00 -5.06 -14.90
CA ALA A 383 -26.97 -4.89 -16.35
C ALA A 383 -26.02 -5.83 -17.09
N LEU A 384 -25.15 -6.59 -16.38
CA LEU A 384 -24.21 -7.52 -17.02
C LEU A 384 -24.93 -8.63 -17.78
N GLU A 385 -24.70 -8.72 -19.08
CA GLU A 385 -25.30 -9.75 -19.94
C GLU A 385 -24.59 -11.12 -19.83
N TRP A 386 -23.31 -11.11 -19.42
CA TRP A 386 -22.49 -12.32 -19.34
C TRP A 386 -22.68 -13.10 -18.02
N MET A 387 -23.26 -12.50 -16.99
CA MET A 387 -23.47 -13.07 -15.65
C MET A 387 -24.90 -13.55 -15.49
N SER A 388 -25.11 -14.74 -14.93
CA SER A 388 -26.42 -15.28 -14.59
C SER A 388 -27.09 -14.52 -13.44
N ASP A 389 -28.41 -14.61 -13.35
CA ASP A 389 -29.16 -13.97 -12.26
C ASP A 389 -28.77 -14.53 -10.88
N GLU A 390 -28.40 -15.81 -10.79
CA GLU A 390 -27.94 -16.45 -9.55
C GLU A 390 -26.64 -15.81 -9.05
N THR A 391 -25.65 -15.63 -9.91
CA THR A 391 -24.37 -14.98 -9.53
C THR A 391 -24.57 -13.49 -9.27
N LYS A 392 -25.46 -12.79 -10.03
CA LYS A 392 -25.81 -11.39 -9.75
C LYS A 392 -26.42 -11.20 -8.36
N GLU A 393 -27.31 -12.12 -7.93
CA GLU A 393 -27.89 -12.07 -6.59
C GLU A 393 -26.80 -12.15 -5.50
N LYS A 394 -25.83 -13.05 -5.65
CA LYS A 394 -24.70 -13.19 -4.74
C LYS A 394 -23.77 -11.97 -4.76
N ALA A 395 -23.51 -11.41 -5.94
CA ALA A 395 -22.72 -10.19 -6.08
C ALA A 395 -23.41 -9.01 -5.38
N MET A 396 -24.74 -8.89 -5.52
CA MET A 396 -25.52 -7.85 -4.83
C MET A 396 -25.56 -8.07 -3.31
N GLU A 397 -25.66 -9.31 -2.81
CA GLU A 397 -25.52 -9.61 -1.38
C GLU A 397 -24.18 -9.10 -0.87
N LYS A 398 -23.07 -9.38 -1.58
CA LYS A 398 -21.72 -8.97 -1.19
C LYS A 398 -21.57 -7.44 -1.21
N LEU A 399 -22.03 -6.76 -2.26
CA LEU A 399 -22.00 -5.30 -2.36
C LEU A 399 -22.75 -4.62 -1.20
N ASN A 400 -23.92 -5.17 -0.82
CA ASN A 400 -24.76 -4.61 0.24
C ASN A 400 -24.20 -4.83 1.64
N THR A 401 -23.24 -5.73 1.81
CA THR A 401 -22.60 -6.03 3.11
C THR A 401 -21.25 -5.34 3.29
N PHE A 402 -20.82 -4.47 2.36
CA PHE A 402 -19.60 -3.71 2.51
C PHE A 402 -19.60 -2.87 3.79
N THR A 403 -18.60 -3.07 4.63
CA THR A 403 -18.30 -2.17 5.74
C THR A 403 -17.54 -0.95 5.19
N VAL A 404 -18.00 0.25 5.54
CA VAL A 404 -17.43 1.51 5.03
C VAL A 404 -16.75 2.26 6.16
N LYS A 405 -15.43 2.50 6.02
CA LYS A 405 -14.59 3.22 6.98
C LYS A 405 -14.10 4.52 6.35
N ILE A 406 -14.40 5.67 6.97
CA ILE A 406 -14.04 7.00 6.45
C ILE A 406 -13.42 7.87 7.51
N GLY A 407 -12.27 8.44 7.19
CA GLY A 407 -11.58 9.45 7.98
C GLY A 407 -10.72 8.87 9.08
N TYR A 408 -11.32 8.32 10.12
CA TYR A 408 -10.62 7.81 11.31
C TYR A 408 -11.47 6.78 12.08
N PRO A 409 -10.81 5.90 12.91
CA PRO A 409 -11.52 4.89 13.69
C PRO A 409 -12.29 5.51 14.87
N ASP A 410 -13.43 4.90 15.22
CA ASP A 410 -14.21 5.30 16.40
C ASP A 410 -13.51 4.88 17.72
N LYS A 411 -12.69 3.81 17.66
CA LYS A 411 -11.92 3.29 18.79
C LYS A 411 -10.43 3.33 18.48
N TRP A 412 -9.70 4.12 19.26
CA TRP A 412 -8.27 4.30 19.10
C TRP A 412 -7.47 3.18 19.79
N ARG A 413 -6.32 2.85 19.23
CA ARG A 413 -5.39 1.89 19.76
C ARG A 413 -4.78 2.35 21.08
N ASP A 414 -4.66 1.45 22.05
CA ASP A 414 -3.98 1.69 23.33
C ASP A 414 -2.49 1.42 23.21
N TYR A 415 -1.67 2.45 23.47
CA TYR A 415 -0.21 2.38 23.51
C TYR A 415 0.34 2.39 24.94
N THR A 416 -0.47 2.15 25.95
CA THR A 416 -0.03 2.23 27.37
C THR A 416 1.13 1.25 27.65
N ALA A 417 1.07 0.03 27.10
CA ALA A 417 2.08 -0.99 27.29
C ALA A 417 3.38 -0.77 26.50
N LEU A 418 3.39 0.13 25.51
CA LEU A 418 4.61 0.48 24.78
C LEU A 418 5.55 1.27 25.71
N GLU A 419 6.77 0.80 25.92
CA GLU A 419 7.77 1.49 26.70
C GLU A 419 8.85 2.12 25.82
N ILE A 420 9.01 3.44 25.91
CA ILE A 420 10.08 4.21 25.27
C ILE A 420 10.91 4.87 26.37
N ASP A 421 12.22 4.55 26.44
CA ASP A 421 13.16 5.11 27.41
C ASP A 421 14.30 5.85 26.67
N PRO A 422 14.37 7.19 26.79
CA PRO A 422 15.39 7.99 26.11
C PRO A 422 16.82 7.73 26.59
N LYS A 423 17.01 6.98 27.70
CA LYS A 423 18.33 6.58 28.18
C LYS A 423 18.90 5.39 27.40
N LEU A 424 18.04 4.58 26.79
CA LEU A 424 18.44 3.49 25.95
C LEU A 424 18.81 4.01 24.54
N THR A 425 19.49 3.16 23.75
CA THR A 425 19.84 3.48 22.38
C THR A 425 18.59 3.61 21.50
N TYR A 426 18.72 4.25 20.35
CA TYR A 426 17.63 4.35 19.37
C TYR A 426 17.18 2.95 18.94
N TYR A 427 18.12 2.09 18.53
CA TYR A 427 17.85 0.70 18.15
C TYR A 427 17.09 -0.08 19.24
N ALA A 428 17.52 0.01 20.51
CA ALA A 428 16.84 -0.69 21.60
C ALA A 428 15.39 -0.25 21.81
N ASN A 429 15.08 1.03 21.58
CA ASN A 429 13.70 1.51 21.63
C ASN A 429 12.86 1.02 20.45
N ILE A 430 13.45 0.93 19.24
CA ILE A 430 12.77 0.37 18.07
C ILE A 430 12.49 -1.12 18.26
N GLN A 431 13.42 -1.88 18.87
CA GLN A 431 13.18 -3.28 19.23
C GLN A 431 12.02 -3.44 20.21
N ARG A 432 11.88 -2.54 21.21
CA ARG A 432 10.71 -2.53 22.09
C ARG A 432 9.41 -2.24 21.35
N ALA A 433 9.44 -1.31 20.40
CA ALA A 433 8.29 -1.00 19.57
C ALA A 433 7.91 -2.20 18.69
N ALA A 434 8.88 -2.86 18.06
CA ALA A 434 8.66 -4.05 17.27
C ALA A 434 8.07 -5.20 18.12
N LYS A 435 8.59 -5.40 19.33
CA LYS A 435 8.03 -6.39 20.27
C LYS A 435 6.60 -6.05 20.69
N PHE A 436 6.29 -4.79 20.94
CA PHE A 436 4.93 -4.34 21.22
C PHE A 436 3.97 -4.65 20.06
N GLU A 437 4.40 -4.42 18.81
CA GLU A 437 3.62 -4.75 17.61
C GLU A 437 3.40 -6.27 17.49
N GLN A 438 4.46 -7.07 17.69
CA GLN A 438 4.35 -8.52 17.64
C GLN A 438 3.38 -9.05 18.71
N ASP A 439 3.54 -8.60 19.97
CA ASP A 439 2.65 -9.01 21.07
C ASP A 439 1.20 -8.60 20.83
N TYR A 440 0.98 -7.40 20.26
CA TYR A 440 -0.33 -6.94 19.86
C TYR A 440 -0.94 -7.84 18.79
N SER A 441 -0.21 -8.16 17.72
CA SER A 441 -0.66 -9.07 16.69
C SER A 441 -1.00 -10.47 17.27
N LEU A 442 -0.07 -11.07 18.02
CA LEU A 442 -0.24 -12.39 18.62
C LEU A 442 -1.39 -12.44 19.65
N SER A 443 -1.72 -11.28 20.25
CA SER A 443 -2.84 -11.19 21.21
C SER A 443 -4.20 -11.51 20.61
N PHE A 444 -4.35 -11.45 19.29
CA PHE A 444 -5.59 -11.78 18.57
C PHE A 444 -5.73 -13.28 18.23
N LEU A 445 -4.67 -14.07 18.39
CA LEU A 445 -4.69 -15.49 18.05
C LEU A 445 -5.86 -16.23 18.74
N GLY A 446 -6.69 -16.93 17.96
CA GLY A 446 -7.84 -17.69 18.42
C GLY A 446 -9.00 -16.84 18.93
N LYS A 447 -8.97 -15.53 18.74
CA LYS A 447 -10.07 -14.62 19.10
C LYS A 447 -10.92 -14.26 17.87
N PRO A 448 -12.17 -13.82 18.08
CA PRO A 448 -12.96 -13.24 16.99
C PRO A 448 -12.25 -12.07 16.33
N VAL A 449 -12.48 -11.91 15.02
CA VAL A 449 -11.94 -10.79 14.24
C VAL A 449 -12.60 -9.49 14.71
N ASP A 450 -11.77 -8.49 15.00
CA ASP A 450 -12.23 -7.14 15.35
C ASP A 450 -12.44 -6.32 14.06
N LYS A 451 -13.70 -6.22 13.63
CA LYS A 451 -14.06 -5.45 12.42
C LYS A 451 -13.91 -3.94 12.59
N ASP A 452 -13.70 -3.42 13.80
CA ASP A 452 -13.47 -2.00 14.04
C ASP A 452 -11.98 -1.61 13.83
N LYS A 453 -11.07 -2.61 13.78
CA LYS A 453 -9.65 -2.39 13.54
C LYS A 453 -9.40 -1.80 12.16
N TRP A 454 -8.57 -0.76 12.09
CA TRP A 454 -8.09 -0.16 10.83
C TRP A 454 -6.69 -0.69 10.48
N PHE A 455 -6.42 -0.84 9.18
CA PHE A 455 -5.12 -1.29 8.67
C PHE A 455 -4.25 -0.14 8.15
N MET A 456 -4.81 1.08 8.13
CA MET A 456 -4.09 2.32 7.82
C MET A 456 -4.39 3.37 8.88
N THR A 457 -3.39 4.22 9.17
CA THR A 457 -3.58 5.34 10.07
C THR A 457 -4.33 6.49 9.39
N PRO A 458 -5.03 7.36 10.14
CA PRO A 458 -5.82 8.46 9.56
C PRO A 458 -5.04 9.43 8.68
N GLN A 459 -3.74 9.66 8.94
CA GLN A 459 -2.89 10.55 8.15
C GLN A 459 -2.34 9.92 6.86
N THR A 460 -2.62 8.65 6.59
CA THR A 460 -2.16 7.93 5.39
C THR A 460 -2.85 8.47 4.13
N VAL A 461 -2.06 8.71 3.07
CA VAL A 461 -2.58 9.05 1.74
C VAL A 461 -2.70 7.76 0.93
N ASN A 462 -3.73 7.00 1.21
CA ASN A 462 -4.10 5.78 0.50
C ASN A 462 -5.52 5.37 0.87
N ALA A 463 -6.00 4.27 0.26
CA ALA A 463 -7.24 3.58 0.56
C ALA A 463 -6.99 2.07 0.52
N TYR A 464 -7.95 1.26 0.95
CA TYR A 464 -7.87 -0.20 0.80
C TYR A 464 -9.24 -0.87 0.79
N TYR A 465 -9.31 -2.03 0.14
CA TYR A 465 -10.32 -3.06 0.33
C TYR A 465 -9.70 -4.24 1.11
N ASN A 466 -10.42 -4.77 2.10
CA ASN A 466 -10.03 -6.00 2.81
C ASN A 466 -11.06 -7.11 2.54
N PRO A 467 -10.68 -8.19 1.84
CA PRO A 467 -11.61 -9.27 1.50
C PRO A 467 -12.09 -10.05 2.71
N ALA A 468 -11.27 -10.22 3.75
CA ALA A 468 -11.63 -11.02 4.94
C ALA A 468 -12.70 -10.37 5.83
N THR A 469 -12.82 -9.04 5.77
CA THR A 469 -13.85 -8.28 6.51
C THR A 469 -14.90 -7.65 5.59
N ASN A 470 -14.73 -7.80 4.27
CA ASN A 470 -15.53 -7.18 3.21
C ASN A 470 -15.70 -5.67 3.46
N GLU A 471 -14.58 -4.97 3.61
CA GLU A 471 -14.55 -3.54 3.97
C GLU A 471 -13.75 -2.69 3.00
N ILE A 472 -14.21 -1.44 2.82
CA ILE A 472 -13.48 -0.38 2.13
C ILE A 472 -13.13 0.72 3.12
N CYS A 473 -11.91 1.26 3.03
CA CYS A 473 -11.41 2.27 3.97
C CYS A 473 -10.74 3.43 3.25
N PHE A 474 -11.12 4.65 3.67
CA PHE A 474 -10.60 5.92 3.15
C PHE A 474 -10.13 6.79 4.31
N PRO A 475 -8.82 6.73 4.69
CA PRO A 475 -8.27 7.57 5.74
C PRO A 475 -8.40 9.07 5.45
N ALA A 476 -8.42 9.90 6.50
CA ALA A 476 -8.53 11.35 6.38
C ALA A 476 -7.44 11.97 5.49
N GLY A 477 -6.26 11.35 5.46
CA GLY A 477 -5.09 11.83 4.73
C GLY A 477 -5.31 11.94 3.22
N ILE A 478 -6.08 11.04 2.59
CA ILE A 478 -6.38 11.09 1.15
C ILE A 478 -7.54 12.04 0.82
N LEU A 479 -8.37 12.42 1.79
CA LEU A 479 -9.59 13.20 1.58
C LEU A 479 -9.31 14.71 1.43
N GLN A 480 -8.36 15.04 0.58
CA GLN A 480 -7.86 16.38 0.26
C GLN A 480 -7.54 16.47 -1.24
N TYR A 481 -7.38 17.72 -1.74
CA TYR A 481 -6.90 17.93 -3.11
C TYR A 481 -5.54 17.25 -3.34
N PRO A 482 -5.30 16.52 -4.45
CA PRO A 482 -6.10 16.46 -5.68
C PRO A 482 -7.14 15.32 -5.73
N PHE A 483 -7.40 14.61 -4.65
CA PHE A 483 -8.36 13.51 -4.62
C PHE A 483 -9.77 13.99 -4.31
N PHE A 484 -9.90 14.90 -3.34
CA PHE A 484 -11.19 15.41 -2.88
C PHE A 484 -11.10 16.91 -2.59
N ASP A 485 -12.13 17.66 -3.02
CA ASP A 485 -12.29 19.08 -2.66
C ASP A 485 -13.78 19.38 -2.42
N MET A 486 -14.12 19.78 -1.18
CA MET A 486 -15.49 20.20 -0.80
C MET A 486 -16.04 21.35 -1.63
N ASN A 487 -15.18 22.16 -2.25
CA ASN A 487 -15.59 23.32 -3.04
C ASN A 487 -15.61 23.04 -4.55
N ALA A 488 -15.09 21.86 -4.99
CA ALA A 488 -15.10 21.48 -6.38
C ALA A 488 -16.47 20.91 -6.81
N ASP A 489 -16.72 20.93 -8.11
CA ASP A 489 -17.92 20.33 -8.68
C ASP A 489 -17.88 18.78 -8.67
N ASP A 490 -19.04 18.18 -8.95
CA ASP A 490 -19.16 16.72 -8.95
C ASP A 490 -18.32 16.06 -10.04
N ALA A 491 -18.10 16.72 -11.19
CA ALA A 491 -17.26 16.17 -12.24
C ALA A 491 -15.83 15.90 -11.72
N PHE A 492 -15.28 16.84 -10.94
CA PHE A 492 -13.99 16.65 -10.29
C PHE A 492 -14.03 15.56 -9.22
N ASN A 493 -14.94 15.64 -8.25
CA ASN A 493 -14.94 14.72 -7.12
C ASN A 493 -15.26 13.27 -7.53
N TYR A 494 -16.16 13.04 -8.50
CA TYR A 494 -16.37 11.69 -9.03
C TYR A 494 -15.22 11.22 -9.91
N GLY A 495 -14.57 12.12 -10.67
CA GLY A 495 -13.40 11.77 -11.48
C GLY A 495 -12.14 11.47 -10.68
N ALA A 496 -11.98 12.08 -9.50
CA ALA A 496 -10.85 11.87 -8.61
C ALA A 496 -11.17 10.83 -7.52
N ILE A 497 -11.63 11.28 -6.34
CA ILE A 497 -11.89 10.34 -5.21
C ILE A 497 -12.99 9.32 -5.55
N GLY A 498 -13.96 9.69 -6.40
CA GLY A 498 -15.00 8.76 -6.83
C GLY A 498 -14.43 7.55 -7.57
N VAL A 499 -13.43 7.73 -8.44
CA VAL A 499 -12.76 6.61 -9.10
C VAL A 499 -11.96 5.78 -8.09
N VAL A 500 -11.31 6.40 -7.09
CA VAL A 500 -10.63 5.66 -6.00
C VAL A 500 -11.63 4.83 -5.20
N ILE A 501 -12.80 5.39 -4.86
CA ILE A 501 -13.87 4.64 -4.15
C ILE A 501 -14.35 3.45 -5.00
N GLY A 502 -14.59 3.70 -6.29
CA GLY A 502 -15.01 2.66 -7.23
C GLY A 502 -13.94 1.57 -7.41
N HIS A 503 -12.66 1.95 -7.40
CA HIS A 503 -11.51 1.04 -7.42
C HIS A 503 -11.53 0.11 -6.20
N GLU A 504 -11.63 0.65 -4.99
CA GLU A 504 -11.69 -0.18 -3.78
C GLU A 504 -12.93 -1.08 -3.74
N MET A 505 -14.08 -0.59 -4.19
CA MET A 505 -15.29 -1.43 -4.32
C MET A 505 -15.09 -2.56 -5.32
N THR A 506 -14.40 -2.29 -6.43
CA THR A 506 -14.16 -3.27 -7.49
C THR A 506 -13.18 -4.35 -7.04
N HIS A 507 -12.26 -4.05 -6.10
CA HIS A 507 -11.42 -5.09 -5.47
C HIS A 507 -12.24 -6.20 -4.79
N GLY A 508 -13.46 -5.93 -4.34
CA GLY A 508 -14.38 -6.96 -3.88
C GLY A 508 -14.77 -7.98 -4.96
N PHE A 509 -14.55 -7.65 -6.23
CA PHE A 509 -14.98 -8.40 -7.41
C PHE A 509 -13.85 -8.62 -8.42
N ASP A 510 -12.59 -8.32 -8.10
CA ASP A 510 -11.43 -8.60 -8.94
C ASP A 510 -11.06 -10.09 -8.95
N ASP A 511 -9.91 -10.47 -9.51
CA ASP A 511 -9.45 -11.85 -9.61
C ASP A 511 -9.21 -12.52 -8.26
N GLN A 512 -8.90 -11.76 -7.21
CA GLN A 512 -8.71 -12.25 -5.84
C GLN A 512 -9.98 -12.06 -4.99
N GLY A 513 -10.50 -10.84 -4.91
CA GLY A 513 -11.64 -10.51 -4.07
C GLY A 513 -12.91 -11.27 -4.47
N SER A 514 -13.07 -11.58 -5.77
CA SER A 514 -14.19 -12.40 -6.26
C SER A 514 -14.21 -13.83 -5.71
N GLN A 515 -13.13 -14.30 -5.09
CA GLN A 515 -13.05 -15.62 -4.46
C GLN A 515 -13.55 -15.63 -3.01
N PHE A 516 -13.81 -14.46 -2.42
CA PHE A 516 -14.34 -14.31 -1.08
C PHE A 516 -15.84 -13.98 -1.12
N ASP A 517 -16.60 -14.63 -0.27
CA ASP A 517 -18.04 -14.39 -0.13
C ASP A 517 -18.36 -13.06 0.61
N LYS A 518 -19.65 -12.79 0.81
CA LYS A 518 -20.15 -11.59 1.50
C LYS A 518 -19.74 -11.48 2.98
N ASP A 519 -19.38 -12.59 3.60
CA ASP A 519 -18.96 -12.66 4.99
C ASP A 519 -17.42 -12.62 5.13
N GLY A 520 -16.70 -12.62 4.01
CA GLY A 520 -15.23 -12.59 3.92
C GLY A 520 -14.59 -13.98 3.94
N ASN A 521 -15.33 -15.05 3.70
CA ASN A 521 -14.77 -16.39 3.61
C ASN A 521 -14.34 -16.72 2.19
N LEU A 522 -13.21 -17.40 2.06
CA LEU A 522 -12.69 -17.91 0.79
C LEU A 522 -13.54 -19.11 0.33
N ILE A 523 -14.69 -18.82 -0.22
CA ILE A 523 -15.71 -19.78 -0.66
C ILE A 523 -16.21 -19.39 -2.04
N ASN A 524 -16.21 -20.35 -2.98
CA ASN A 524 -16.79 -20.12 -4.30
C ASN A 524 -18.30 -19.86 -4.21
N TRP A 525 -18.74 -18.70 -4.69
CA TRP A 525 -20.15 -18.29 -4.77
C TRP A 525 -20.63 -18.10 -6.21
N TRP A 526 -19.78 -18.41 -7.19
CA TRP A 526 -20.07 -18.31 -8.62
C TRP A 526 -20.65 -19.62 -9.15
N THR A 527 -21.46 -19.54 -10.22
CA THR A 527 -21.66 -20.70 -11.08
C THR A 527 -20.37 -21.01 -11.87
N GLU A 528 -20.17 -22.25 -12.28
CA GLU A 528 -18.98 -22.64 -13.06
C GLU A 528 -18.91 -21.89 -14.39
N GLU A 529 -20.06 -21.68 -15.04
CA GLU A 529 -20.14 -20.98 -16.32
C GLU A 529 -19.81 -19.49 -16.17
N ASP A 530 -20.29 -18.84 -15.12
CA ASP A 530 -20.00 -17.42 -14.88
C ASP A 530 -18.54 -17.20 -14.51
N ARG A 531 -17.98 -18.12 -13.72
CA ARG A 531 -16.54 -18.09 -13.41
C ARG A 531 -15.69 -18.21 -14.69
N ALA A 532 -16.03 -19.14 -15.57
CA ALA A 532 -15.33 -19.28 -16.86
C ALA A 532 -15.44 -18.02 -17.72
N ARG A 533 -16.64 -17.40 -17.79
CA ARG A 533 -16.84 -16.14 -18.53
C ARG A 533 -16.07 -14.96 -17.93
N PHE A 534 -15.93 -14.93 -16.62
CA PHE A 534 -15.08 -13.94 -15.94
C PHE A 534 -13.61 -14.14 -16.32
N GLU A 535 -13.12 -15.37 -16.27
CA GLU A 535 -11.72 -15.72 -16.60
C GLU A 535 -11.40 -15.44 -18.08
N GLU A 536 -12.34 -15.64 -19.00
CA GLU A 536 -12.17 -15.25 -20.42
C GLU A 536 -11.93 -13.73 -20.55
N ARG A 537 -12.65 -12.89 -19.78
CA ARG A 537 -12.51 -11.45 -19.80
C ARG A 537 -11.23 -10.95 -19.13
N THR A 538 -10.91 -11.54 -17.99
CA THR A 538 -9.66 -11.20 -17.28
C THR A 538 -8.44 -11.56 -18.11
N LYS A 539 -8.50 -12.64 -18.89
CA LYS A 539 -7.44 -13.02 -19.83
C LYS A 539 -7.22 -11.97 -20.93
N VAL A 540 -8.29 -11.39 -21.48
CA VAL A 540 -8.16 -10.31 -22.48
C VAL A 540 -7.44 -9.11 -21.86
N MET A 541 -7.75 -8.76 -20.62
CA MET A 541 -7.07 -7.67 -19.89
C MET A 541 -5.60 -8.01 -19.61
N GLU A 542 -5.32 -9.23 -19.13
CA GLU A 542 -3.96 -9.72 -18.91
C GLU A 542 -3.11 -9.62 -20.19
N GLU A 543 -3.62 -10.12 -21.32
CA GLU A 543 -2.93 -10.10 -22.62
C GLU A 543 -2.69 -8.65 -23.11
N TYR A 544 -3.64 -7.75 -22.90
CA TYR A 544 -3.51 -6.35 -23.25
C TYR A 544 -2.37 -5.68 -22.47
N PHE A 545 -2.32 -5.84 -21.15
CA PHE A 545 -1.27 -5.25 -20.32
C PHE A 545 0.08 -5.93 -20.52
N ASN A 546 0.14 -7.24 -20.79
CA ASN A 546 1.37 -7.94 -21.14
C ASN A 546 2.03 -7.40 -22.42
N ALA A 547 1.28 -6.76 -23.31
CA ALA A 547 1.80 -6.19 -24.55
C ALA A 547 2.38 -4.76 -24.35
N ILE A 548 2.26 -4.17 -23.17
CA ILE A 548 2.74 -2.82 -22.88
C ILE A 548 4.24 -2.84 -22.57
N GLU A 549 5.03 -2.20 -23.42
CA GLU A 549 6.46 -1.96 -23.18
C GLU A 549 6.62 -0.76 -22.22
N VAL A 550 7.13 -1.02 -21.03
CA VAL A 550 7.28 -0.03 -19.95
C VAL A 550 8.67 0.64 -19.95
N ALA A 551 9.66 -0.06 -20.49
CA ALA A 551 11.01 0.43 -20.76
C ALA A 551 11.56 -0.36 -21.97
N PRO A 552 12.62 0.10 -22.66
CA PRO A 552 13.16 -0.58 -23.84
C PRO A 552 13.42 -2.08 -23.59
N GLY A 553 12.64 -2.94 -24.24
CA GLY A 553 12.72 -4.40 -24.11
C GLY A 553 12.13 -4.97 -22.81
N VAL A 554 11.50 -4.16 -21.97
CA VAL A 554 10.86 -4.57 -20.72
C VAL A 554 9.36 -4.35 -20.81
N TYR A 555 8.61 -5.40 -20.58
CA TYR A 555 7.15 -5.41 -20.67
C TYR A 555 6.50 -5.48 -19.29
N ALA A 556 5.30 -4.92 -19.16
CA ALA A 556 4.48 -5.07 -17.97
C ALA A 556 4.11 -6.55 -17.74
N ASN A 557 3.86 -6.90 -16.48
CA ASN A 557 3.34 -8.23 -16.13
C ASN A 557 1.84 -8.13 -15.89
N GLY A 558 1.05 -8.30 -16.96
CA GLY A 558 -0.41 -8.15 -16.90
C GLY A 558 -1.09 -9.13 -15.96
N LYS A 559 -0.49 -10.31 -15.70
CA LYS A 559 -1.02 -11.25 -14.71
C LYS A 559 -0.76 -10.80 -13.29
N PHE A 560 0.41 -10.22 -13.03
CA PHE A 560 0.73 -9.65 -11.72
C PHE A 560 -0.12 -8.42 -11.40
N THR A 561 -0.37 -7.57 -12.41
CA THR A 561 -1.14 -6.32 -12.25
C THR A 561 -2.65 -6.49 -12.49
N LEU A 562 -3.14 -7.71 -12.69
CA LEU A 562 -4.51 -7.99 -13.14
C LEU A 562 -5.58 -7.39 -12.22
N GLY A 563 -5.51 -7.64 -10.91
CA GLY A 563 -6.51 -7.15 -9.96
C GLY A 563 -6.58 -5.64 -9.92
N GLU A 564 -5.42 -4.97 -9.92
CA GLU A 564 -5.32 -3.52 -9.96
C GLU A 564 -5.91 -2.93 -11.26
N ASN A 565 -5.64 -3.58 -12.40
CA ASN A 565 -6.21 -3.15 -13.67
C ASN A 565 -7.72 -3.38 -13.74
N ILE A 566 -8.25 -4.47 -13.17
CA ILE A 566 -9.70 -4.70 -13.03
C ILE A 566 -10.31 -3.61 -12.16
N ALA A 567 -9.68 -3.28 -11.03
CA ALA A 567 -10.14 -2.27 -10.10
C ALA A 567 -10.14 -0.86 -10.72
N ASP A 568 -9.12 -0.49 -11.50
CA ASP A 568 -9.06 0.78 -12.23
C ASP A 568 -10.17 0.90 -13.28
N HIS A 569 -10.37 -0.14 -14.11
CA HIS A 569 -11.40 -0.13 -15.15
C HIS A 569 -12.81 -0.11 -14.55
N GLY A 570 -13.06 -0.94 -13.54
CA GLY A 570 -14.33 -0.94 -12.82
C GLY A 570 -14.58 0.38 -12.11
N GLY A 571 -13.56 0.89 -11.41
CA GLY A 571 -13.61 2.17 -10.71
C GLY A 571 -13.99 3.34 -11.61
N LEU A 572 -13.36 3.43 -12.80
CA LEU A 572 -13.69 4.45 -13.80
C LEU A 572 -15.15 4.36 -14.27
N GLN A 573 -15.62 3.16 -14.60
CA GLN A 573 -16.96 2.96 -15.12
C GLN A 573 -18.02 3.20 -14.05
N VAL A 574 -17.80 2.71 -12.83
CA VAL A 574 -18.70 2.90 -11.68
C VAL A 574 -18.80 4.37 -11.30
N ALA A 575 -17.64 5.06 -11.21
CA ALA A 575 -17.62 6.48 -10.87
C ALA A 575 -18.28 7.35 -11.95
N TYR A 576 -18.09 7.03 -13.22
CA TYR A 576 -18.76 7.74 -14.31
C TYR A 576 -20.28 7.54 -14.27
N GLN A 577 -20.75 6.30 -14.04
CA GLN A 577 -22.17 6.01 -13.84
C GLN A 577 -22.75 6.78 -12.64
N ALA A 578 -22.04 6.78 -11.51
CA ALA A 578 -22.44 7.50 -10.29
C ALA A 578 -22.52 9.03 -10.55
N PHE A 579 -21.55 9.58 -11.28
CA PHE A 579 -21.57 10.97 -11.72
C PHE A 579 -22.80 11.28 -12.56
N GLN A 580 -23.13 10.46 -13.56
CA GLN A 580 -24.32 10.63 -14.38
C GLN A 580 -25.62 10.55 -13.56
N ASN A 581 -25.68 9.61 -12.60
CA ASN A 581 -26.83 9.48 -11.68
C ASN A 581 -26.97 10.72 -10.80
N ALA A 582 -25.87 11.25 -10.26
CA ALA A 582 -25.89 12.48 -9.46
C ALA A 582 -26.39 13.69 -10.27
N GLN A 583 -25.95 13.84 -11.52
CA GLN A 583 -26.43 14.91 -12.42
C GLN A 583 -27.93 14.80 -12.70
N LYS A 584 -28.42 13.59 -13.01
CA LYS A 584 -29.85 13.35 -13.24
C LYS A 584 -30.68 13.68 -12.00
N ALA A 585 -30.21 13.28 -10.82
CA ALA A 585 -30.88 13.57 -9.54
C ALA A 585 -30.91 15.08 -9.26
N ALA A 586 -29.82 15.79 -9.48
CA ALA A 586 -29.74 17.25 -9.31
C ALA A 586 -30.76 17.98 -10.20
N ILE A 587 -30.82 17.62 -11.48
CA ILE A 587 -31.80 18.18 -12.45
C ILE A 587 -33.22 17.83 -12.00
N GLY A 588 -33.48 16.59 -11.60
CA GLY A 588 -34.79 16.15 -11.10
C GLY A 588 -35.25 16.91 -9.85
N ASN A 589 -34.34 17.40 -9.05
CA ASN A 589 -34.57 18.26 -7.87
C ASN A 589 -34.63 19.77 -8.21
N GLY A 590 -34.63 20.14 -9.49
CA GLY A 590 -34.74 21.53 -9.94
C GLY A 590 -33.42 22.32 -9.89
N GLN A 591 -32.28 21.66 -9.72
CA GLN A 591 -30.96 22.28 -9.82
C GLN A 591 -30.52 22.35 -11.28
N SER A 592 -29.63 23.29 -11.61
CA SER A 592 -29.03 23.37 -12.93
C SER A 592 -28.00 22.24 -13.11
N ALA A 593 -27.95 21.69 -14.32
CA ALA A 593 -26.84 20.79 -14.70
C ALA A 593 -25.51 21.54 -14.59
N ILE A 594 -24.44 20.80 -14.24
CA ILE A 594 -23.07 21.33 -14.32
C ILE A 594 -22.77 21.67 -15.78
N GLY A 595 -22.34 22.91 -16.03
CA GLY A 595 -22.07 23.42 -17.37
C GLY A 595 -20.62 23.32 -17.81
N VAL A 596 -20.35 23.82 -19.00
CA VAL A 596 -19.00 24.04 -19.54
C VAL A 596 -18.31 25.15 -18.74
N VAL A 597 -17.11 24.90 -18.27
CA VAL A 597 -16.24 25.88 -17.56
C VAL A 597 -14.86 25.81 -18.18
N ASP A 598 -14.23 26.94 -18.42
CA ASP A 598 -12.92 27.07 -19.07
C ASP A 598 -12.81 26.31 -20.41
N GLY A 599 -13.92 26.17 -21.12
CA GLY A 599 -14.01 25.44 -22.39
C GLY A 599 -14.08 23.90 -22.24
N LEU A 600 -14.13 23.38 -21.03
CA LEU A 600 -14.20 21.95 -20.72
C LEU A 600 -15.62 21.54 -20.31
N THR A 601 -16.14 20.47 -20.93
CA THR A 601 -17.41 19.86 -20.50
C THR A 601 -17.24 19.16 -19.14
N PRO A 602 -18.33 18.87 -18.42
CA PRO A 602 -18.25 18.09 -17.18
C PRO A 602 -17.58 16.73 -17.37
N GLU A 603 -17.86 16.03 -18.48
CA GLU A 603 -17.26 14.73 -18.81
C GLU A 603 -15.75 14.87 -19.05
N GLN A 604 -15.33 15.92 -19.75
CA GLN A 604 -13.89 16.19 -19.94
C GLN A 604 -13.20 16.46 -18.61
N ARG A 605 -13.81 17.22 -17.71
CA ARG A 605 -13.27 17.47 -16.37
C ARG A 605 -13.18 16.21 -15.52
N PHE A 606 -14.15 15.29 -15.64
CA PHE A 606 -14.11 13.99 -14.98
C PHE A 606 -12.85 13.21 -15.37
N PHE A 607 -12.57 13.06 -16.66
CA PHE A 607 -11.39 12.32 -17.12
C PHE A 607 -10.07 13.04 -16.82
N LEU A 608 -10.06 14.38 -16.83
CA LEU A 608 -8.88 15.15 -16.40
C LEU A 608 -8.61 14.99 -14.90
N ALA A 609 -9.65 15.00 -14.06
CA ALA A 609 -9.51 14.74 -12.63
C ALA A 609 -8.91 13.35 -12.40
N TYR A 610 -9.42 12.33 -13.09
CA TYR A 610 -8.85 10.98 -13.03
C TYR A 610 -7.37 10.95 -13.40
N ALA A 611 -6.98 11.52 -14.53
CA ALA A 611 -5.59 11.50 -14.96
C ALA A 611 -4.67 12.24 -13.96
N ASN A 612 -5.12 13.37 -13.41
CA ASN A 612 -4.34 14.15 -12.45
C ASN A 612 -4.03 13.38 -11.13
N VAL A 613 -4.87 12.42 -10.74
CA VAL A 613 -4.57 11.56 -9.56
C VAL A 613 -3.29 10.74 -9.78
N TRP A 614 -3.01 10.38 -11.03
CA TRP A 614 -1.87 9.55 -11.43
C TRP A 614 -0.69 10.36 -11.97
N ALA A 615 -0.80 11.70 -12.00
CA ALA A 615 0.29 12.56 -12.47
C ALA A 615 1.58 12.32 -11.67
N GLY A 616 2.72 12.19 -12.36
CA GLY A 616 3.99 12.02 -11.68
C GLY A 616 5.19 11.79 -12.60
N ASN A 617 6.36 12.08 -12.05
CA ASN A 617 7.66 11.79 -12.63
C ASN A 617 8.25 10.55 -11.95
N ILE A 618 9.02 9.72 -12.68
CA ILE A 618 9.60 8.47 -12.19
C ILE A 618 10.98 8.25 -12.81
N ARG A 619 11.94 7.69 -12.04
CA ARG A 619 13.27 7.34 -12.52
C ARG A 619 13.25 6.01 -13.28
N PRO A 620 14.15 5.83 -14.26
CA PRO A 620 14.22 4.58 -15.02
C PRO A 620 14.44 3.34 -14.14
N GLU A 621 15.29 3.44 -13.12
CA GLU A 621 15.56 2.35 -12.17
C GLU A 621 14.28 1.95 -11.41
N GLU A 622 13.51 2.94 -10.97
CA GLU A 622 12.25 2.72 -10.28
C GLU A 622 11.20 2.08 -11.20
N VAL A 623 11.17 2.43 -12.50
CA VAL A 623 10.32 1.74 -13.49
C VAL A 623 10.61 0.24 -13.50
N LEU A 624 11.90 -0.13 -13.56
CA LEU A 624 12.33 -1.55 -13.58
C LEU A 624 11.99 -2.26 -12.26
N GLN A 625 12.28 -1.61 -11.14
CA GLN A 625 11.99 -2.14 -9.81
C GLN A 625 10.49 -2.38 -9.62
N ARG A 626 9.65 -1.39 -9.92
CA ARG A 626 8.19 -1.50 -9.75
C ARG A 626 7.58 -2.56 -10.65
N THR A 627 8.06 -2.71 -11.87
CA THR A 627 7.57 -3.75 -12.78
C THR A 627 7.73 -5.16 -12.20
N LYS A 628 8.75 -5.37 -11.35
CA LYS A 628 8.97 -6.65 -10.65
C LYS A 628 8.24 -6.74 -9.30
N SER A 629 8.06 -5.62 -8.58
CA SER A 629 7.70 -5.64 -7.15
C SER A 629 6.32 -5.07 -6.82
N ASP A 630 5.70 -4.28 -7.72
CA ASP A 630 4.46 -3.57 -7.45
C ASP A 630 3.31 -4.14 -8.30
N PRO A 631 2.18 -4.58 -7.69
CA PRO A 631 1.03 -5.08 -8.43
C PRO A 631 0.29 -4.00 -9.22
N HIS A 632 0.59 -2.71 -9.00
CA HIS A 632 -0.01 -1.62 -9.74
C HIS A 632 0.72 -1.36 -11.06
N SER A 633 -0.02 -1.12 -12.12
CA SER A 633 0.52 -0.54 -13.35
C SER A 633 1.13 0.84 -13.06
N LEU A 634 2.15 1.25 -13.84
CA LEU A 634 2.72 2.59 -13.72
C LEU A 634 1.65 3.66 -14.00
N GLY A 635 1.74 4.83 -13.35
CA GLY A 635 0.73 5.89 -13.42
C GLY A 635 0.28 6.25 -14.84
N MET A 636 1.21 6.33 -15.78
CA MET A 636 0.90 6.56 -17.20
C MET A 636 -0.01 5.44 -17.75
N TRP A 637 0.22 4.20 -17.38
CA TRP A 637 -0.55 3.06 -17.90
C TRP A 637 -1.86 2.81 -17.13
N ARG A 638 -1.98 3.32 -15.91
CA ARG A 638 -3.29 3.40 -15.23
C ARG A 638 -4.23 4.36 -15.99
N VAL A 639 -3.69 5.36 -16.69
CA VAL A 639 -4.47 6.30 -17.53
C VAL A 639 -4.57 5.79 -18.98
N ASN A 640 -3.45 5.74 -19.69
CA ASN A 640 -3.42 5.40 -21.12
C ASN A 640 -3.75 3.92 -21.40
N GLY A 641 -3.56 3.03 -20.43
CA GLY A 641 -3.96 1.63 -20.53
C GLY A 641 -5.45 1.41 -20.24
N ALA A 642 -6.06 2.18 -19.32
CA ALA A 642 -7.46 2.01 -18.95
C ALA A 642 -8.43 2.74 -19.91
N LEU A 643 -8.15 3.99 -20.27
CA LEU A 643 -9.08 4.83 -21.04
C LEU A 643 -9.50 4.26 -22.40
N PRO A 644 -8.64 3.55 -23.16
CA PRO A 644 -9.06 2.91 -24.42
C PRO A 644 -10.19 1.88 -24.28
N HIS A 645 -10.46 1.39 -23.07
CA HIS A 645 -11.57 0.48 -22.78
C HIS A 645 -12.87 1.20 -22.37
N ILE A 646 -12.86 2.53 -22.17
CA ILE A 646 -13.96 3.31 -21.60
C ILE A 646 -14.73 4.05 -22.69
N GLY A 647 -15.93 3.58 -23.05
CA GLY A 647 -16.76 4.18 -24.12
C GLY A 647 -17.01 5.67 -23.95
N ALA A 648 -17.35 6.12 -22.74
CA ALA A 648 -17.60 7.53 -22.43
C ALA A 648 -16.39 8.45 -22.67
N TRP A 649 -15.18 7.95 -22.56
CA TRP A 649 -13.97 8.71 -22.87
C TRP A 649 -13.86 9.03 -24.37
N TYR A 650 -14.26 8.07 -25.24
CA TYR A 650 -14.29 8.30 -26.69
C TYR A 650 -15.22 9.46 -27.07
N GLU A 651 -16.39 9.50 -26.45
CA GLU A 651 -17.38 10.56 -26.69
C GLU A 651 -16.89 11.91 -26.17
N ALA A 652 -16.36 11.95 -24.94
CA ALA A 652 -15.89 13.18 -24.31
C ALA A 652 -14.72 13.84 -25.08
N TRP A 653 -13.84 13.03 -25.66
CA TRP A 653 -12.61 13.49 -26.31
C TRP A 653 -12.58 13.29 -27.82
N ASN A 654 -13.70 12.91 -28.45
CA ASN A 654 -13.81 12.71 -29.90
C ASN A 654 -12.73 11.77 -30.46
N VAL A 655 -12.48 10.65 -29.78
CA VAL A 655 -11.51 9.63 -30.20
C VAL A 655 -12.11 8.82 -31.36
N THR A 656 -11.40 8.77 -32.48
CA THR A 656 -11.82 8.07 -33.71
C THR A 656 -10.87 6.93 -34.05
N GLU A 657 -11.20 6.11 -35.04
CA GLU A 657 -10.35 5.01 -35.52
C GLU A 657 -8.96 5.45 -35.99
N GLU A 658 -8.79 6.73 -36.32
CA GLU A 658 -7.52 7.32 -36.74
C GLU A 658 -6.64 7.72 -35.55
N SER A 659 -7.20 7.73 -34.33
CA SER A 659 -6.47 8.13 -33.11
C SER A 659 -5.55 7.04 -32.62
N PRO A 660 -4.27 7.31 -32.25
CA PRO A 660 -3.34 6.33 -31.74
C PRO A 660 -3.84 5.54 -30.52
N MET A 661 -4.62 6.18 -29.64
CA MET A 661 -5.22 5.51 -28.47
C MET A 661 -6.54 4.80 -28.78
N TYR A 662 -6.94 4.70 -30.04
CA TYR A 662 -8.15 3.96 -30.40
C TYR A 662 -7.92 2.45 -30.22
N LEU A 663 -8.86 1.84 -29.51
CA LEU A 663 -8.95 0.38 -29.39
C LEU A 663 -10.27 -0.07 -30.05
N ALA A 664 -10.20 -1.00 -30.98
CA ALA A 664 -11.39 -1.50 -31.68
C ALA A 664 -12.37 -2.13 -30.68
N PRO A 665 -13.70 -1.95 -30.86
CA PRO A 665 -14.70 -2.37 -29.85
C PRO A 665 -14.59 -3.83 -29.41
N GLU A 666 -14.24 -4.74 -30.33
CA GLU A 666 -14.08 -6.17 -30.06
C GLU A 666 -12.84 -6.50 -29.20
N LYS A 667 -11.91 -5.54 -29.05
CA LYS A 667 -10.72 -5.66 -28.19
C LYS A 667 -10.93 -4.97 -26.83
N ARG A 668 -12.00 -4.19 -26.68
CA ARG A 668 -12.31 -3.53 -25.41
C ARG A 668 -12.84 -4.54 -24.43
N VAL A 669 -12.31 -4.54 -23.24
CA VAL A 669 -12.82 -5.36 -22.14
C VAL A 669 -13.57 -4.51 -21.13
N SER A 670 -14.75 -4.96 -20.76
CA SER A 670 -15.52 -4.45 -19.64
C SER A 670 -15.92 -5.65 -18.79
N ILE A 671 -15.54 -5.63 -17.53
CA ILE A 671 -15.84 -6.69 -16.57
C ILE A 671 -17.01 -6.24 -15.70
N TRP A 672 -16.88 -5.10 -15.05
CA TRP A 672 -17.88 -4.51 -14.15
C TRP A 672 -18.49 -3.21 -14.68
#